data_17896be97b413fac16b785bec015f982
#
_entry.id   17896be97b413fac16b785bec015f982
#
_cell.length_a   1.000
_cell.length_b   1.000
_cell.length_c   1.000
_cell.angle_alpha   90.00
_cell.angle_beta   90.00
_cell.angle_gamma   90.00
#
_symmetry.space_group_name_H-M   'P 1'
#
loop_
_entity.id
_entity.type
_entity.pdbx_description
1 polymer ?
#
loop_
_entity_poly.entity_id
_entity_poly.type
_entity_poly.pdbx_seq_one_letter_code
_entity_poly.pdbx_strand_id
1 'polypeptide(L)'
;MLSLKEIPGVGDSLAEKLIFEIGSLADVERVIRDGDVSALSGIEGISPQRAVKLINLANNNLSEITTTDEGRRLHKNLIASISDHVITKAAKERLSILTALTRNSIVEIESRRSWSINSMRFINESKSSFELWSKCISGLGYTKEPTSRIDRVIVVPNTIQLENLSHIGKKCRILVRSNDETWEDYLGLNRVTWIGEGGPEKLPSGWIFGEISGSLYDLVPEVPLEWLKMNSDNLSILAELYDQVWPINVIGQTISEHLEGFDDLGLLLQSLENESSNLENLEKIRDNLWNQVKSIEESVNDAIVSGTSQSKLSFDGDEVLSYYSDISGLERRLKSTIADTIDFALQEGRKKLTSYLEDVDIILSNDVFSSEYPCVVNRDILELIDSELEKAIKSERSQGEIAIASSTVNIMKKSRKAISKFIEIDMWIGVGNWGISNRCTMPEMCPRNPGIWMKEGRHLLLDCEPDAVTYGIGEVSPEDQKDKIALLSGANSGGKTTLLETLASLILLSHSGLPVPASYAKIGLLDELHILAKVSGTQSAGALERTLKKLAEILVSNERKIILADELEAITEPGAASLILGGLLKSSRYNDDTNILLVTHIGSSISEVMGGDIRIDGIEAQGLDENMDLIVDRNPKRNHIARSTPELIVRRLASRSQGPTSEIFSNLLKGF
;
A
#
# COMPACT_ATOMS: atom_id res chain seq x y z
N MET A 1 -21.54 8.41 7.61
CA MET A 1 -20.63 8.66 6.46
C MET A 1 -21.05 9.96 5.81
N LEU A 2 -20.11 10.86 5.54
CA LEU A 2 -20.37 12.10 4.80
C LEU A 2 -20.73 11.76 3.37
N SER A 3 -21.62 12.54 2.73
CA SER A 3 -21.83 12.43 1.28
C SER A 3 -20.54 12.82 0.55
N LEU A 4 -20.32 12.31 -0.65
CA LEU A 4 -19.08 12.52 -1.40
C LEU A 4 -18.66 13.99 -1.50
N LYS A 5 -19.63 14.92 -1.64
CA LYS A 5 -19.38 16.36 -1.72
C LYS A 5 -19.11 17.03 -0.38
N GLU A 6 -19.47 16.39 0.73
CA GLU A 6 -19.22 16.90 2.09
C GLU A 6 -17.83 16.51 2.60
N ILE A 7 -17.13 15.60 1.89
CA ILE A 7 -15.78 15.17 2.28
C ILE A 7 -14.81 16.33 2.07
N PRO A 8 -14.10 16.81 3.12
CA PRO A 8 -13.12 17.87 2.98
C PRO A 8 -12.04 17.52 1.94
N GLY A 9 -11.85 18.40 0.96
CA GLY A 9 -10.89 18.19 -0.14
C GLY A 9 -11.45 17.48 -1.38
N VAL A 10 -12.76 17.16 -1.41
CA VAL A 10 -13.47 16.69 -2.59
C VAL A 10 -14.32 17.84 -3.15
N GLY A 11 -13.79 18.52 -4.16
CA GLY A 11 -14.57 19.50 -4.94
C GLY A 11 -15.37 18.83 -6.03
N ASP A 12 -16.28 19.58 -6.69
CA ASP A 12 -17.16 19.05 -7.75
C ASP A 12 -16.38 18.32 -8.85
N SER A 13 -15.27 18.89 -9.33
CA SER A 13 -14.42 18.26 -10.36
C SER A 13 -13.83 16.91 -9.93
N LEU A 14 -13.42 16.77 -8.67
CA LEU A 14 -12.90 15.50 -8.16
C LEU A 14 -14.05 14.49 -7.95
N ALA A 15 -15.19 14.94 -7.47
CA ALA A 15 -16.38 14.09 -7.29
C ALA A 15 -16.86 13.52 -8.63
N GLU A 16 -16.95 14.36 -9.66
CA GLU A 16 -17.30 13.94 -11.03
C GLU A 16 -16.26 12.95 -11.59
N LYS A 17 -14.97 13.21 -11.37
CA LYS A 17 -13.89 12.30 -11.78
C LYS A 17 -13.98 10.95 -11.06
N LEU A 18 -14.24 10.92 -9.75
CA LEU A 18 -14.44 9.70 -8.97
C LEU A 18 -15.63 8.89 -9.49
N ILE A 19 -16.78 9.53 -9.71
CA ILE A 19 -17.98 8.88 -10.25
C ILE A 19 -17.71 8.34 -11.66
N PHE A 20 -17.02 9.12 -12.48
CA PHE A 20 -16.72 8.74 -13.85
C PHE A 20 -15.76 7.54 -13.95
N GLU A 21 -14.73 7.45 -13.07
CA GLU A 21 -13.73 6.37 -13.09
C GLU A 21 -14.21 5.10 -12.38
N ILE A 22 -15.02 5.23 -11.31
CA ILE A 22 -15.47 4.09 -10.51
C ILE A 22 -16.82 3.54 -11.01
N GLY A 23 -17.65 4.40 -11.64
CA GLY A 23 -18.90 4.00 -12.27
C GLY A 23 -20.11 4.77 -11.77
N SER A 24 -20.47 4.69 -10.50
CA SER A 24 -21.62 5.40 -9.93
C SER A 24 -21.29 6.01 -8.57
N LEU A 25 -22.13 6.96 -8.11
CA LEU A 25 -22.00 7.53 -6.77
C LEU A 25 -22.04 6.43 -5.68
N ALA A 26 -22.93 5.45 -5.83
CA ALA A 26 -23.04 4.33 -4.89
C ALA A 26 -21.79 3.45 -4.88
N ASP A 27 -21.13 3.26 -6.03
CA ASP A 27 -19.88 2.51 -6.12
C ASP A 27 -18.72 3.29 -5.48
N VAL A 28 -18.64 4.61 -5.67
CA VAL A 28 -17.65 5.46 -5.00
C VAL A 28 -17.82 5.41 -3.48
N GLU A 29 -19.05 5.56 -3.00
CA GLU A 29 -19.34 5.47 -1.57
C GLU A 29 -19.03 4.09 -0.99
N ARG A 30 -19.24 3.02 -1.77
CA ARG A 30 -18.85 1.66 -1.39
C ARG A 30 -17.34 1.52 -1.29
N VAL A 31 -16.60 1.95 -2.30
CA VAL A 31 -15.13 1.92 -2.35
C VAL A 31 -14.52 2.68 -1.15
N ILE A 32 -15.07 3.84 -0.83
CA ILE A 32 -14.63 4.64 0.32
C ILE A 32 -14.99 3.92 1.64
N ARG A 33 -16.18 3.36 1.77
CA ARG A 33 -16.62 2.61 2.96
C ARG A 33 -15.78 1.38 3.21
N ASP A 34 -15.48 0.64 2.15
CA ASP A 34 -14.68 -0.59 2.20
C ASP A 34 -13.18 -0.29 2.42
N GLY A 35 -12.78 1.00 2.36
CA GLY A 35 -11.40 1.42 2.56
C GLY A 35 -10.48 1.01 1.41
N ASP A 36 -11.00 0.87 0.20
CA ASP A 36 -10.24 0.41 -0.97
C ASP A 36 -9.35 1.53 -1.51
N VAL A 37 -8.17 1.65 -0.89
CA VAL A 37 -7.14 2.62 -1.29
C VAL A 37 -6.68 2.39 -2.72
N SER A 38 -6.65 1.13 -3.18
CA SER A 38 -6.19 0.77 -4.51
C SER A 38 -7.10 1.33 -5.60
N ALA A 39 -8.41 1.16 -5.45
CA ALA A 39 -9.38 1.69 -6.39
C ALA A 39 -9.31 3.22 -6.50
N LEU A 40 -9.09 3.91 -5.37
CA LEU A 40 -8.94 5.37 -5.38
C LEU A 40 -7.59 5.83 -5.93
N SER A 41 -6.50 5.15 -5.59
CA SER A 41 -5.16 5.54 -6.05
C SER A 41 -4.88 5.19 -7.52
N GLY A 42 -5.67 4.32 -8.11
CA GLY A 42 -5.68 4.06 -9.56
C GLY A 42 -6.18 5.23 -10.40
N ILE A 43 -6.82 6.22 -9.77
CA ILE A 43 -7.36 7.41 -10.44
C ILE A 43 -6.26 8.48 -10.57
N GLU A 44 -6.07 8.98 -11.77
CA GLU A 44 -5.07 10.02 -12.06
C GLU A 44 -5.23 11.25 -11.15
N GLY A 45 -4.17 11.64 -10.46
CA GLY A 45 -4.14 12.77 -9.53
C GLY A 45 -4.51 12.43 -8.09
N ILE A 46 -4.77 11.15 -7.77
CA ILE A 46 -4.98 10.68 -6.41
C ILE A 46 -3.81 9.76 -6.02
N SER A 47 -2.90 10.29 -5.21
CA SER A 47 -1.84 9.45 -4.62
C SER A 47 -2.41 8.51 -3.55
N PRO A 48 -1.75 7.38 -3.21
CA PRO A 48 -2.17 6.51 -2.12
C PRO A 48 -2.41 7.25 -0.79
N GLN A 49 -1.53 8.19 -0.45
CA GLN A 49 -1.70 9.04 0.74
C GLN A 49 -2.97 9.89 0.69
N ARG A 50 -3.27 10.48 -0.47
CA ARG A 50 -4.51 11.25 -0.67
C ARG A 50 -5.74 10.35 -0.58
N ALA A 51 -5.68 9.14 -1.14
CA ALA A 51 -6.75 8.16 -1.06
C ALA A 51 -7.04 7.77 0.41
N VAL A 52 -6.01 7.44 1.19
CA VAL A 52 -6.16 7.12 2.62
C VAL A 52 -6.74 8.31 3.39
N LYS A 53 -6.26 9.53 3.11
CA LYS A 53 -6.81 10.74 3.73
C LYS A 53 -8.30 10.95 3.40
N LEU A 54 -8.70 10.75 2.15
CA LEU A 54 -10.11 10.83 1.73
C LEU A 54 -10.97 9.79 2.43
N ILE A 55 -10.51 8.53 2.54
CA ILE A 55 -11.21 7.46 3.25
C ILE A 55 -11.39 7.83 4.73
N ASN A 56 -10.35 8.30 5.39
CA ASN A 56 -10.41 8.69 6.80
C ASN A 56 -11.39 9.86 7.02
N LEU A 57 -11.31 10.88 6.17
CA LEU A 57 -12.21 12.06 6.26
C LEU A 57 -13.66 11.71 5.96
N ALA A 58 -13.92 10.78 5.06
CA ALA A 58 -15.26 10.35 4.69
C ALA A 58 -15.92 9.49 5.77
N ASN A 59 -15.15 8.61 6.37
CA ASN A 59 -15.64 7.70 7.39
C ASN A 59 -15.74 8.36 8.76
N ASN A 60 -14.94 9.38 9.01
CA ASN A 60 -14.88 10.07 10.29
C ASN A 60 -14.72 11.58 10.07
N ASN A 61 -15.54 12.37 10.73
CA ASN A 61 -15.43 13.83 10.77
C ASN A 61 -14.32 14.20 11.79
N LEU A 62 -13.05 13.88 11.46
CA LEU A 62 -11.93 13.90 12.40
C LEU A 62 -11.35 15.31 12.53
N SER A 63 -11.55 15.93 13.68
CA SER A 63 -10.85 17.14 14.08
C SER A 63 -9.56 16.78 14.81
N GLU A 64 -8.48 17.55 14.57
CA GLU A 64 -7.17 17.38 15.21
C GLU A 64 -7.02 18.31 16.42
N ILE A 65 -6.36 17.82 17.49
CA ILE A 65 -6.05 18.65 18.67
C ILE A 65 -4.91 19.62 18.43
N THR A 66 -4.08 19.39 17.39
CA THR A 66 -2.88 20.18 17.11
C THR A 66 -3.22 21.53 16.49
N THR A 67 -3.14 22.59 17.27
CA THR A 67 -3.46 23.97 16.84
C THR A 67 -2.22 24.77 16.43
N THR A 68 -1.01 24.32 16.83
CA THR A 68 0.26 25.02 16.59
C THR A 68 1.17 24.25 15.63
N ASP A 69 2.07 24.96 14.94
CA ASP A 69 3.04 24.34 14.03
C ASP A 69 4.07 23.48 14.78
N GLU A 70 4.44 23.90 16.00
CA GLU A 70 5.29 23.12 16.91
C GLU A 70 4.65 21.76 17.25
N GLY A 71 3.34 21.77 17.56
CA GLY A 71 2.58 20.55 17.84
C GLY A 71 2.54 19.61 16.64
N ARG A 72 2.28 20.15 15.45
CA ARG A 72 2.30 19.37 14.20
C ARG A 72 3.68 18.80 13.90
N ARG A 73 4.75 19.58 14.10
CA ARG A 73 6.13 19.13 13.91
C ARG A 73 6.49 18.01 14.88
N LEU A 74 6.17 18.17 16.16
CA LEU A 74 6.42 17.16 17.19
C LEU A 74 5.66 15.87 16.87
N HIS A 75 4.38 15.95 16.53
CA HIS A 75 3.58 14.79 16.13
C HIS A 75 4.17 14.07 14.92
N LYS A 76 4.58 14.81 13.89
CA LYS A 76 5.23 14.24 12.70
C LYS A 76 6.52 13.49 13.05
N ASN A 77 7.34 14.02 13.95
CA ASN A 77 8.58 13.37 14.38
C ASN A 77 8.29 12.08 15.18
N LEU A 78 7.27 12.08 16.04
CA LEU A 78 6.81 10.87 16.75
C LEU A 78 6.33 9.79 15.78
N ILE A 79 5.51 10.14 14.82
CA ILE A 79 5.05 9.21 13.77
C ILE A 79 6.23 8.69 12.93
N ALA A 80 7.21 9.53 12.62
CA ALA A 80 8.42 9.10 11.92
C ALA A 80 9.21 8.03 12.71
N SER A 81 9.38 8.20 14.03
CA SER A 81 10.05 7.21 14.88
C SER A 81 9.34 5.85 14.92
N ILE A 82 8.01 5.85 14.80
CA ILE A 82 7.21 4.62 14.71
C ILE A 82 7.38 3.96 13.34
N SER A 83 7.53 4.76 12.29
CA SER A 83 7.65 4.30 10.90
C SER A 83 8.81 3.35 10.67
N ASP A 84 9.90 3.46 11.46
CA ASP A 84 11.06 2.57 11.36
C ASP A 84 10.74 1.13 11.78
N HIS A 85 9.67 0.93 12.53
CA HIS A 85 9.19 -0.38 12.99
C HIS A 85 8.11 -0.98 12.07
N VAL A 86 7.62 -0.23 11.10
CA VAL A 86 6.66 -0.68 10.08
C VAL A 86 7.40 -1.24 8.89
N ILE A 87 6.94 -2.34 8.32
CA ILE A 87 7.68 -3.09 7.30
C ILE A 87 7.38 -2.54 5.91
N THR A 88 6.11 -2.54 5.49
CA THR A 88 5.73 -2.19 4.12
C THR A 88 5.71 -0.68 3.90
N LYS A 89 6.07 -0.27 2.68
CA LYS A 89 5.99 1.14 2.29
C LYS A 89 4.55 1.67 2.37
N ALA A 90 3.59 0.86 1.97
CA ALA A 90 2.17 1.23 2.00
C ALA A 90 1.65 1.47 3.42
N ALA A 91 2.07 0.66 4.40
CA ALA A 91 1.72 0.86 5.80
C ALA A 91 2.41 2.10 6.41
N LYS A 92 3.67 2.39 6.01
CA LYS A 92 4.35 3.64 6.39
C LYS A 92 3.63 4.88 5.88
N GLU A 93 3.16 4.85 4.64
CA GLU A 93 2.34 5.91 4.05
C GLU A 93 1.02 6.07 4.82
N ARG A 94 0.35 4.98 5.17
CA ARG A 94 -0.87 5.00 5.99
C ARG A 94 -0.61 5.54 7.39
N LEU A 95 0.50 5.16 8.03
CA LEU A 95 0.92 5.70 9.33
C LEU A 95 1.17 7.21 9.27
N SER A 96 1.78 7.72 8.20
CA SER A 96 2.17 9.12 8.06
C SER A 96 1.00 10.12 8.10
N ILE A 97 -0.22 9.65 7.88
CA ILE A 97 -1.44 10.46 7.91
C ILE A 97 -2.26 10.26 9.19
N LEU A 98 -1.77 9.45 10.12
CA LEU A 98 -2.40 9.28 11.43
C LEU A 98 -2.35 10.61 12.19
N THR A 99 -3.48 11.07 12.70
CA THR A 99 -3.61 12.35 13.40
C THR A 99 -4.03 12.17 14.86
N ALA A 100 -3.66 13.10 15.73
CA ALA A 100 -4.11 13.18 17.12
C ALA A 100 -5.50 13.82 17.14
N LEU A 101 -6.52 13.06 17.56
CA LEU A 101 -7.92 13.40 17.42
C LEU A 101 -8.46 14.14 18.63
N THR A 102 -9.47 15.00 18.44
CA THR A 102 -10.17 15.69 19.51
C THR A 102 -11.07 14.74 20.31
N ARG A 103 -11.52 15.21 21.48
CA ARG A 103 -12.47 14.55 22.37
C ARG A 103 -13.72 14.03 21.64
N ASN A 104 -14.21 14.73 20.64
CA ASN A 104 -15.39 14.35 19.89
C ASN A 104 -15.22 13.05 19.10
N SER A 105 -13.99 12.63 18.86
CA SER A 105 -13.65 11.40 18.12
C SER A 105 -13.25 10.25 19.06
N ILE A 106 -13.79 10.20 20.29
CA ILE A 106 -13.44 9.19 21.30
C ILE A 106 -13.60 7.75 20.81
N VAL A 107 -14.64 7.47 20.02
CA VAL A 107 -14.90 6.13 19.47
C VAL A 107 -13.75 5.68 18.58
N GLU A 108 -13.24 6.57 17.74
CA GLU A 108 -12.09 6.28 16.88
C GLU A 108 -10.79 6.14 17.69
N ILE A 109 -10.58 7.01 18.69
CA ILE A 109 -9.44 6.89 19.61
C ILE A 109 -9.43 5.52 20.28
N GLU A 110 -10.56 5.07 20.82
CA GLU A 110 -10.66 3.76 21.49
C GLU A 110 -10.50 2.59 20.49
N SER A 111 -10.98 2.72 19.26
CA SER A 111 -10.72 1.74 18.20
C SER A 111 -9.22 1.59 17.94
N ARG A 112 -8.51 2.69 17.75
CA ARG A 112 -7.05 2.71 17.55
C ARG A 112 -6.28 2.16 18.75
N ARG A 113 -6.71 2.49 19.97
CA ARG A 113 -6.16 1.94 21.22
C ARG A 113 -6.30 0.42 21.28
N SER A 114 -7.46 -0.09 20.88
CA SER A 114 -7.71 -1.53 20.82
C SER A 114 -6.73 -2.23 19.85
N TRP A 115 -6.50 -1.65 18.67
CA TRP A 115 -5.52 -2.14 17.72
C TRP A 115 -4.09 -2.12 18.28
N SER A 116 -3.69 -1.03 18.93
CA SER A 116 -2.38 -0.92 19.60
C SER A 116 -2.19 -2.00 20.68
N ILE A 117 -3.19 -2.21 21.54
CA ILE A 117 -3.14 -3.25 22.59
C ILE A 117 -3.03 -4.65 21.97
N ASN A 118 -3.87 -4.95 20.96
CA ASN A 118 -3.89 -6.26 20.32
C ASN A 118 -2.57 -6.54 19.57
N SER A 119 -1.95 -5.51 18.99
CA SER A 119 -0.66 -5.65 18.31
C SER A 119 0.48 -5.93 19.30
N MET A 120 0.53 -5.22 20.42
CA MET A 120 1.50 -5.50 21.48
C MET A 120 1.33 -6.91 22.05
N ARG A 121 0.06 -7.34 22.23
CA ARG A 121 -0.27 -8.70 22.70
C ARG A 121 0.16 -9.75 21.68
N PHE A 122 -0.16 -9.57 20.38
CA PHE A 122 0.23 -10.47 19.32
C PHE A 122 1.75 -10.73 19.30
N ILE A 123 2.55 -9.67 19.42
CA ILE A 123 4.02 -9.78 19.41
C ILE A 123 4.53 -10.52 20.66
N ASN A 124 4.00 -10.19 21.84
CA ASN A 124 4.44 -10.80 23.09
C ASN A 124 4.04 -12.27 23.23
N GLU A 125 2.82 -12.64 22.80
CA GLU A 125 2.29 -14.00 22.94
C GLU A 125 2.72 -14.93 21.78
N SER A 126 3.06 -14.38 20.61
CA SER A 126 3.28 -15.16 19.38
C SER A 126 4.49 -14.65 18.61
N LYS A 127 5.67 -14.68 19.24
CA LYS A 127 6.90 -14.17 18.64
C LYS A 127 7.25 -14.84 17.30
N SER A 128 7.03 -16.15 17.17
CA SER A 128 7.24 -16.89 15.92
C SER A 128 6.32 -16.40 14.81
N SER A 129 5.04 -16.10 15.11
CA SER A 129 4.10 -15.56 14.14
C SER A 129 4.44 -14.13 13.74
N PHE A 130 4.97 -13.32 14.65
CA PHE A 130 5.49 -11.99 14.33
C PHE A 130 6.72 -12.06 13.40
N GLU A 131 7.68 -12.96 13.67
CA GLU A 131 8.84 -13.17 12.81
C GLU A 131 8.42 -13.66 11.41
N LEU A 132 7.45 -14.58 11.35
CA LEU A 132 6.87 -15.07 10.12
C LEU A 132 6.18 -13.96 9.32
N TRP A 133 5.30 -13.18 9.99
CA TRP A 133 4.65 -12.02 9.40
C TRP A 133 5.67 -11.07 8.79
N SER A 134 6.69 -10.72 9.57
CA SER A 134 7.74 -9.78 9.16
C SER A 134 8.50 -10.24 7.91
N LYS A 135 8.68 -11.55 7.76
CA LYS A 135 9.34 -12.13 6.59
C LYS A 135 8.43 -12.11 5.36
N CYS A 136 7.18 -12.58 5.50
CA CYS A 136 6.27 -12.73 4.36
C CYS A 136 5.79 -11.39 3.81
N ILE A 137 5.47 -10.40 4.68
CA ILE A 137 4.79 -9.16 4.27
C ILE A 137 5.71 -8.18 3.54
N SER A 138 7.03 -8.36 3.53
CA SER A 138 8.04 -7.35 3.12
C SER A 138 7.90 -6.86 1.70
N GLY A 139 7.20 -7.38 0.81
CA GLY A 139 6.98 -6.89 -0.56
C GLY A 139 5.58 -6.35 -0.81
N LEU A 140 4.68 -6.46 0.17
CA LEU A 140 3.27 -6.15 -0.03
C LEU A 140 3.06 -4.66 -0.29
N GLY A 141 2.35 -4.35 -1.36
CA GLY A 141 1.94 -3.01 -1.71
C GLY A 141 0.47 -2.95 -2.12
N TYR A 142 -0.04 -1.75 -2.36
CA TYR A 142 -1.39 -1.61 -2.91
C TYR A 142 -1.52 -2.29 -4.26
N THR A 143 -2.70 -2.84 -4.55
CA THR A 143 -2.98 -3.44 -5.85
C THR A 143 -2.91 -2.39 -6.96
N LYS A 144 -2.38 -2.80 -8.11
CA LYS A 144 -2.29 -1.97 -9.31
C LYS A 144 -3.45 -2.28 -10.24
N GLU A 145 -4.05 -1.24 -10.80
CA GLU A 145 -5.14 -1.39 -11.77
C GLU A 145 -4.60 -1.22 -13.20
N PRO A 146 -5.03 -2.06 -14.14
CA PRO A 146 -4.68 -1.87 -15.55
C PRO A 146 -5.18 -0.52 -16.05
N THR A 147 -4.28 0.33 -16.52
CA THR A 147 -4.62 1.66 -17.06
C THR A 147 -4.60 1.68 -18.58
N SER A 148 -3.92 0.73 -19.22
CA SER A 148 -3.80 0.61 -20.66
C SER A 148 -5.14 0.30 -21.34
N ARG A 149 -5.26 0.76 -22.57
CA ARG A 149 -6.37 0.37 -23.44
C ARG A 149 -6.07 -1.00 -24.03
N ILE A 150 -7.04 -1.88 -23.96
CA ILE A 150 -6.94 -3.26 -24.42
C ILE A 150 -7.35 -3.36 -25.91
N ASP A 151 -6.59 -4.14 -26.65
CA ASP A 151 -6.89 -4.40 -28.06
C ASP A 151 -7.99 -5.47 -28.20
N ARG A 152 -9.18 -5.12 -27.73
CA ARG A 152 -10.41 -5.89 -27.92
C ARG A 152 -11.48 -4.97 -28.49
N VAL A 153 -12.31 -5.53 -29.34
CA VAL A 153 -13.45 -4.82 -29.93
C VAL A 153 -14.74 -5.46 -29.44
N ILE A 154 -15.63 -4.66 -28.85
CA ILE A 154 -16.98 -5.10 -28.50
C ILE A 154 -17.90 -4.70 -29.65
N VAL A 155 -18.57 -5.67 -30.25
CA VAL A 155 -19.55 -5.42 -31.34
C VAL A 155 -20.94 -5.50 -30.75
N VAL A 156 -21.68 -4.38 -30.84
CA VAL A 156 -23.04 -4.25 -30.34
C VAL A 156 -24.06 -4.03 -31.49
N PRO A 157 -25.31 -4.54 -31.37
CA PRO A 157 -26.26 -4.47 -32.45
C PRO A 157 -26.89 -3.08 -32.68
N ASN A 158 -26.83 -2.16 -31.70
CA ASN A 158 -27.45 -0.84 -31.84
C ASN A 158 -26.82 0.22 -30.93
N THR A 159 -27.17 1.50 -31.17
CA THR A 159 -26.63 2.65 -30.42
C THR A 159 -27.10 2.72 -28.97
N ILE A 160 -28.25 2.18 -28.62
CA ILE A 160 -28.75 2.13 -27.23
C ILE A 160 -27.80 1.27 -26.38
N GLN A 161 -27.34 0.15 -26.94
CA GLN A 161 -26.40 -0.72 -26.26
C GLN A 161 -24.98 -0.11 -26.14
N LEU A 162 -24.57 0.70 -27.14
CA LEU A 162 -23.36 1.50 -27.06
C LEU A 162 -23.40 2.47 -25.86
N GLU A 163 -24.51 3.15 -25.63
CA GLU A 163 -24.68 4.06 -24.51
C GLU A 163 -24.59 3.34 -23.17
N ASN A 164 -25.20 2.16 -23.05
CA ASN A 164 -25.15 1.33 -21.84
C ASN A 164 -23.71 0.88 -21.50
N LEU A 165 -22.88 0.65 -22.51
CA LEU A 165 -21.49 0.20 -22.37
C LEU A 165 -20.46 1.34 -22.47
N SER A 166 -20.90 2.60 -22.47
CA SER A 166 -20.02 3.77 -22.63
C SER A 166 -18.90 3.82 -21.59
N HIS A 167 -19.15 3.35 -20.37
CA HIS A 167 -18.15 3.24 -19.30
C HIS A 167 -17.00 2.26 -19.63
N ILE A 168 -17.26 1.25 -20.47
CA ILE A 168 -16.27 0.27 -20.94
C ILE A 168 -15.45 0.81 -22.12
N GLY A 169 -15.99 1.76 -22.86
CA GLY A 169 -15.37 2.35 -24.05
C GLY A 169 -13.99 3.00 -23.82
N LYS A 170 -13.65 3.28 -22.56
CA LYS A 170 -12.29 3.73 -22.19
C LYS A 170 -11.28 2.61 -22.25
N LYS A 171 -11.67 1.38 -21.92
CA LYS A 171 -10.79 0.21 -21.84
C LYS A 171 -10.62 -0.50 -23.17
N CYS A 172 -11.63 -0.48 -24.03
CA CYS A 172 -11.59 -1.13 -25.33
C CYS A 172 -12.43 -0.35 -26.36
N ARG A 173 -12.35 -0.75 -27.64
CA ARG A 173 -13.14 -0.16 -28.71
C ARG A 173 -14.52 -0.81 -28.75
N ILE A 174 -15.58 0.00 -28.90
CA ILE A 174 -16.95 -0.48 -29.11
C ILE A 174 -17.39 -0.08 -30.51
N LEU A 175 -17.90 -1.03 -31.29
CA LEU A 175 -18.43 -0.83 -32.61
C LEU A 175 -19.93 -1.16 -32.64
N VAL A 176 -20.70 -0.33 -33.30
CA VAL A 176 -22.12 -0.60 -33.58
C VAL A 176 -22.22 -1.27 -34.95
N ARG A 177 -22.81 -2.44 -35.00
CA ARG A 177 -23.05 -3.19 -36.24
C ARG A 177 -24.13 -2.52 -37.06
N SER A 178 -23.92 -2.37 -38.37
CA SER A 178 -24.96 -1.99 -39.33
C SER A 178 -25.88 -3.19 -39.61
N ASN A 179 -27.12 -2.91 -40.05
CA ASN A 179 -28.08 -3.98 -40.31
C ASN A 179 -27.66 -4.96 -41.43
N ASP A 180 -26.83 -4.50 -42.36
CA ASP A 180 -26.34 -5.26 -43.51
C ASP A 180 -25.01 -5.99 -43.21
N GLU A 181 -24.36 -5.75 -42.05
CA GLU A 181 -23.11 -6.37 -41.67
C GLU A 181 -23.35 -7.71 -40.95
N THR A 182 -22.52 -8.68 -41.31
CA THR A 182 -22.47 -10.01 -40.68
C THR A 182 -21.19 -10.15 -39.80
N TRP A 183 -21.09 -11.22 -39.05
CA TRP A 183 -19.89 -11.48 -38.27
C TRP A 183 -18.63 -11.68 -39.16
N GLU A 184 -18.81 -12.09 -40.44
CA GLU A 184 -17.71 -12.29 -41.38
C GLU A 184 -16.97 -10.99 -41.71
N ASP A 185 -17.64 -9.83 -41.67
CA ASP A 185 -17.05 -8.52 -41.92
C ASP A 185 -16.05 -8.13 -40.80
N TYR A 186 -16.11 -8.79 -39.66
CA TYR A 186 -15.24 -8.55 -38.50
C TYR A 186 -14.10 -9.58 -38.34
N LEU A 187 -13.98 -10.56 -39.25
CA LEU A 187 -12.94 -11.62 -39.18
C LEU A 187 -11.49 -11.07 -39.17
N GLY A 188 -11.28 -9.85 -39.67
CA GLY A 188 -9.99 -9.18 -39.59
C GLY A 188 -9.58 -8.72 -38.18
N LEU A 189 -10.46 -8.84 -37.17
CA LEU A 189 -10.20 -8.45 -35.80
C LEU A 189 -9.79 -9.66 -34.96
N ASN A 190 -8.65 -9.56 -34.28
CA ASN A 190 -8.10 -10.69 -33.51
C ASN A 190 -8.90 -11.02 -32.23
N ARG A 191 -9.43 -10.01 -31.55
CA ARG A 191 -10.14 -10.16 -30.27
C ARG A 191 -11.46 -9.42 -30.32
N VAL A 192 -12.56 -10.17 -30.32
CA VAL A 192 -13.91 -9.60 -30.42
C VAL A 192 -14.80 -10.15 -29.30
N THR A 193 -15.60 -9.27 -28.72
CA THR A 193 -16.74 -9.64 -27.88
C THR A 193 -18.00 -9.36 -28.68
N TRP A 194 -18.67 -10.43 -29.09
CA TRP A 194 -19.92 -10.34 -29.87
C TRP A 194 -21.12 -10.29 -28.95
N ILE A 195 -21.94 -9.26 -29.09
CA ILE A 195 -23.16 -9.10 -28.29
C ILE A 195 -24.39 -9.18 -29.21
N GLY A 196 -25.34 -10.02 -28.82
CA GLY A 196 -26.63 -10.20 -29.52
C GLY A 196 -26.62 -11.33 -30.55
N GLU A 197 -27.71 -11.44 -31.29
CA GLU A 197 -27.97 -12.49 -32.28
C GLU A 197 -27.09 -12.32 -33.53
N GLY A 198 -27.04 -13.37 -34.37
CA GLY A 198 -26.34 -13.33 -35.67
C GLY A 198 -24.80 -13.47 -35.53
N GLY A 199 -24.30 -14.02 -34.46
CA GLY A 199 -22.89 -14.42 -34.33
C GLY A 199 -22.59 -15.74 -35.01
N PRO A 200 -21.30 -16.11 -35.13
CA PRO A 200 -20.86 -17.38 -35.71
C PRO A 200 -21.27 -18.57 -34.85
N GLU A 201 -21.62 -19.70 -35.47
CA GLU A 201 -21.91 -20.95 -34.73
C GLU A 201 -20.65 -21.45 -33.99
N LYS A 202 -19.47 -21.34 -34.61
CA LYS A 202 -18.16 -21.63 -34.00
C LYS A 202 -17.38 -20.32 -33.92
N LEU A 203 -17.03 -19.93 -32.68
CA LEU A 203 -16.29 -18.68 -32.45
C LEU A 203 -14.90 -18.74 -33.06
N PRO A 204 -14.49 -17.72 -33.84
CA PRO A 204 -13.11 -17.54 -34.24
C PRO A 204 -12.18 -17.41 -33.03
N SER A 205 -10.90 -17.75 -33.21
CA SER A 205 -9.91 -17.61 -32.14
C SER A 205 -9.87 -16.19 -31.57
N GLY A 206 -9.88 -16.07 -30.24
CA GLY A 206 -9.89 -14.79 -29.52
C GLY A 206 -11.26 -14.13 -29.40
N TRP A 207 -12.30 -14.70 -29.99
CA TRP A 207 -13.67 -14.19 -29.89
C TRP A 207 -14.40 -14.81 -28.71
N ILE A 208 -15.30 -14.02 -28.11
CA ILE A 208 -16.23 -14.47 -27.05
C ILE A 208 -17.65 -13.95 -27.33
N PHE A 209 -18.64 -14.65 -26.84
CA PHE A 209 -19.98 -14.07 -26.70
C PHE A 209 -20.05 -13.27 -25.40
N GLY A 210 -20.70 -12.11 -25.47
CA GLY A 210 -20.95 -11.26 -24.31
C GLY A 210 -22.43 -10.93 -24.16
N GLU A 211 -22.85 -10.65 -22.93
CA GLU A 211 -24.17 -10.15 -22.61
C GLU A 211 -24.10 -8.65 -22.30
N ILE A 212 -25.14 -7.89 -22.63
CA ILE A 212 -25.22 -6.44 -22.35
C ILE A 212 -25.17 -6.17 -20.84
N SER A 213 -25.71 -7.09 -20.04
CA SER A 213 -25.67 -7.05 -18.58
C SER A 213 -24.32 -7.49 -17.99
N GLY A 214 -23.40 -7.96 -18.81
CA GLY A 214 -22.09 -8.44 -18.41
C GLY A 214 -21.23 -7.32 -17.80
N SER A 215 -20.42 -7.70 -16.82
CA SER A 215 -19.44 -6.77 -16.23
C SER A 215 -18.31 -6.49 -17.23
N LEU A 216 -17.50 -5.45 -16.95
CA LEU A 216 -16.27 -5.19 -17.70
C LEU A 216 -15.41 -6.46 -17.86
N TYR A 217 -15.32 -7.26 -16.82
CA TYR A 217 -14.48 -8.46 -16.77
C TYR A 217 -15.01 -9.61 -17.63
N ASP A 218 -16.35 -9.70 -17.77
CA ASP A 218 -16.99 -10.71 -18.63
C ASP A 218 -16.85 -10.34 -20.11
N LEU A 219 -16.87 -9.04 -20.41
CA LEU A 219 -16.79 -8.52 -21.77
C LEU A 219 -15.35 -8.33 -22.27
N VAL A 220 -14.39 -8.15 -21.35
CA VAL A 220 -12.96 -7.91 -21.66
C VAL A 220 -12.09 -8.77 -20.72
N PRO A 221 -11.96 -10.07 -21.00
CA PRO A 221 -11.23 -11.00 -20.14
C PRO A 221 -9.73 -10.69 -20.00
N GLU A 222 -9.17 -9.87 -20.87
CA GLU A 222 -7.79 -9.42 -20.76
C GLU A 222 -7.56 -8.48 -19.56
N VAL A 223 -8.61 -7.77 -19.09
CA VAL A 223 -8.49 -6.89 -17.90
C VAL A 223 -8.12 -7.67 -16.64
N PRO A 224 -8.84 -8.73 -16.24
CA PRO A 224 -8.43 -9.54 -15.10
C PRO A 224 -7.07 -10.25 -15.31
N LEU A 225 -6.72 -10.64 -16.52
CA LEU A 225 -5.40 -11.23 -16.81
C LEU A 225 -4.26 -10.23 -16.62
N GLU A 226 -4.41 -9.01 -17.14
CA GLU A 226 -3.42 -7.95 -16.94
C GLU A 226 -3.31 -7.59 -15.46
N TRP A 227 -4.46 -7.50 -14.76
CA TRP A 227 -4.48 -7.28 -13.33
C TRP A 227 -3.73 -8.37 -12.56
N LEU A 228 -3.95 -9.64 -12.91
CA LEU A 228 -3.30 -10.79 -12.29
C LEU A 228 -1.77 -10.71 -12.48
N LYS A 229 -1.30 -10.43 -13.70
CA LYS A 229 0.13 -10.26 -14.01
C LYS A 229 0.75 -9.08 -13.25
N MET A 230 0.05 -7.95 -13.18
CA MET A 230 0.54 -6.73 -12.48
C MET A 230 0.61 -6.90 -10.96
N ASN A 231 -0.14 -7.83 -10.39
CA ASN A 231 -0.24 -8.07 -8.95
C ASN A 231 0.30 -9.44 -8.52
N SER A 232 1.00 -10.16 -9.39
CA SER A 232 1.53 -11.51 -9.11
C SER A 232 2.36 -11.55 -7.82
N ASP A 233 3.22 -10.55 -7.58
CA ASP A 233 4.03 -10.46 -6.36
C ASP A 233 3.16 -10.38 -5.10
N ASN A 234 2.16 -9.50 -5.10
CA ASN A 234 1.22 -9.38 -3.98
C ASN A 234 0.43 -10.67 -3.75
N LEU A 235 0.02 -11.33 -4.83
CA LEU A 235 -0.74 -12.58 -4.75
C LEU A 235 0.13 -13.75 -4.27
N SER A 236 1.39 -13.79 -4.64
CA SER A 236 2.37 -14.76 -4.12
C SER A 236 2.55 -14.60 -2.60
N ILE A 237 2.60 -13.36 -2.11
CA ILE A 237 2.63 -13.09 -0.67
C ILE A 237 1.34 -13.58 0.02
N LEU A 238 0.16 -13.36 -0.59
CA LEU A 238 -1.10 -13.86 -0.04
C LEU A 238 -1.13 -15.39 0.00
N ALA A 239 -0.61 -16.07 -1.01
CA ALA A 239 -0.51 -17.53 -1.04
C ALA A 239 0.44 -18.05 0.06
N GLU A 240 1.60 -17.40 0.24
CA GLU A 240 2.53 -17.74 1.32
C GLU A 240 1.90 -17.55 2.70
N LEU A 241 1.14 -16.47 2.91
CA LEU A 241 0.42 -16.21 4.17
C LEU A 241 -0.72 -17.20 4.39
N TYR A 242 -1.40 -17.65 3.33
CA TYR A 242 -2.48 -18.65 3.39
C TYR A 242 -1.99 -20.00 3.92
N ASP A 243 -0.80 -20.42 3.52
CA ASP A 243 -0.21 -21.70 3.94
C ASP A 243 0.25 -21.72 5.41
N GLN A 244 0.14 -20.58 6.13
CA GLN A 244 0.60 -20.47 7.51
C GLN A 244 -0.55 -20.63 8.52
N VAL A 245 -0.17 -21.08 9.73
CA VAL A 245 -1.10 -21.18 10.86
C VAL A 245 -0.96 -19.94 11.74
N TRP A 246 -2.06 -19.21 11.92
CA TRP A 246 -2.10 -17.98 12.70
C TRP A 246 -2.64 -18.21 14.12
N PRO A 247 -2.19 -17.45 15.13
CA PRO A 247 -2.62 -17.63 16.52
C PRO A 247 -4.08 -17.24 16.73
N ILE A 248 -4.70 -17.84 17.76
CA ILE A 248 -6.10 -17.57 18.14
C ILE A 248 -6.14 -16.30 19.00
N ASN A 249 -5.78 -15.16 18.40
CA ASN A 249 -5.96 -13.82 18.97
C ASN A 249 -6.56 -12.90 17.90
N VAL A 250 -6.90 -11.67 18.27
CA VAL A 250 -7.62 -10.74 17.39
C VAL A 250 -6.88 -10.52 16.06
N ILE A 251 -5.55 -10.36 16.10
CA ILE A 251 -4.75 -10.15 14.87
C ILE A 251 -4.70 -11.41 14.02
N GLY A 252 -4.36 -12.55 14.62
CA GLY A 252 -4.29 -13.83 13.89
C GLY A 252 -5.64 -14.26 13.32
N GLN A 253 -6.74 -14.07 14.06
CA GLN A 253 -8.09 -14.31 13.54
C GLN A 253 -8.42 -13.38 12.37
N THR A 254 -8.10 -12.08 12.48
CA THR A 254 -8.32 -11.12 11.38
C THR A 254 -7.52 -11.50 10.13
N ILE A 255 -6.29 -11.98 10.28
CA ILE A 255 -5.48 -12.49 9.15
C ILE A 255 -6.18 -13.71 8.54
N SER A 256 -6.56 -14.70 9.35
CA SER A 256 -7.21 -15.93 8.85
C SER A 256 -8.52 -15.64 8.13
N GLU A 257 -9.39 -14.77 8.67
CA GLU A 257 -10.65 -14.38 8.05
C GLU A 257 -10.47 -13.72 6.67
N HIS A 258 -9.40 -12.94 6.49
CA HIS A 258 -9.12 -12.29 5.20
C HIS A 258 -8.37 -13.19 4.22
N LEU A 259 -7.89 -14.35 4.67
CA LEU A 259 -7.29 -15.39 3.83
C LEU A 259 -8.32 -16.45 3.39
N GLU A 260 -9.54 -16.43 3.90
CA GLU A 260 -10.59 -17.38 3.50
C GLU A 260 -10.90 -17.30 1.99
N GLY A 261 -10.87 -18.47 1.33
CA GLY A 261 -11.20 -18.64 -0.09
C GLY A 261 -10.06 -18.23 -1.04
N PHE A 262 -8.81 -18.39 -0.59
CA PHE A 262 -7.60 -18.35 -1.42
C PHE A 262 -7.01 -19.75 -1.66
N ASP A 263 -7.81 -20.82 -1.45
CA ASP A 263 -7.43 -22.22 -1.59
C ASP A 263 -6.76 -22.52 -2.94
N ASP A 264 -7.28 -21.95 -4.02
CA ASP A 264 -6.81 -22.19 -5.39
C ASP A 264 -5.80 -21.14 -5.87
N LEU A 265 -5.39 -20.18 -5.01
CA LEU A 265 -4.52 -19.06 -5.44
C LEU A 265 -3.16 -19.55 -5.95
N GLY A 266 -2.57 -20.51 -5.28
CA GLY A 266 -1.30 -21.12 -5.70
C GLY A 266 -1.39 -21.78 -7.07
N LEU A 267 -2.47 -22.52 -7.34
CA LEU A 267 -2.73 -23.14 -8.63
C LEU A 267 -2.96 -22.10 -9.73
N LEU A 268 -3.69 -21.03 -9.42
CA LEU A 268 -3.90 -19.93 -10.36
C LEU A 268 -2.59 -19.23 -10.75
N LEU A 269 -1.70 -18.99 -9.80
CA LEU A 269 -0.39 -18.40 -10.07
C LEU A 269 0.49 -19.32 -10.91
N GLN A 270 0.49 -20.63 -10.61
CA GLN A 270 1.20 -21.62 -11.44
C GLN A 270 0.67 -21.68 -12.86
N SER A 271 -0.64 -21.51 -13.07
CA SER A 271 -1.23 -21.50 -14.41
C SER A 271 -0.83 -20.29 -15.27
N LEU A 272 -0.29 -19.23 -14.65
CA LEU A 272 0.31 -18.11 -15.40
C LEU A 272 1.71 -18.41 -15.94
N GLU A 273 2.46 -19.26 -15.23
CA GLU A 273 3.84 -19.61 -15.58
C GLU A 273 3.92 -20.83 -16.50
N ASN A 274 2.96 -21.75 -16.35
CA ASN A 274 2.94 -23.00 -17.11
C ASN A 274 1.94 -22.87 -18.27
N GLU A 275 2.45 -23.00 -19.51
CA GLU A 275 1.59 -23.21 -20.67
C GLU A 275 0.88 -24.56 -20.54
N SER A 276 -0.33 -24.68 -21.08
CA SER A 276 -1.03 -25.99 -21.07
C SER A 276 -0.19 -27.03 -21.79
N SER A 277 -0.14 -28.25 -21.29
CA SER A 277 0.60 -29.36 -21.94
C SER A 277 0.17 -29.55 -23.40
N ASN A 278 -1.06 -29.21 -23.71
CA ASN A 278 -1.62 -29.25 -25.07
C ASN A 278 -1.01 -28.17 -25.95
N LEU A 279 -0.85 -26.95 -25.42
CA LEU A 279 -0.23 -25.83 -26.15
C LEU A 279 1.25 -26.12 -26.44
N GLU A 280 2.01 -26.61 -25.46
CA GLU A 280 3.41 -27.02 -25.66
C GLU A 280 3.55 -28.12 -26.71
N ASN A 281 2.59 -29.06 -26.75
CA ASN A 281 2.60 -30.13 -27.74
C ASN A 281 2.36 -29.60 -29.15
N LEU A 282 1.35 -28.73 -29.32
CA LEU A 282 1.04 -28.08 -30.60
C LEU A 282 2.23 -27.25 -31.12
N GLU A 283 2.90 -26.50 -30.25
CA GLU A 283 4.08 -25.73 -30.60
C GLU A 283 5.24 -26.64 -31.02
N LYS A 284 5.49 -27.74 -30.31
CA LYS A 284 6.52 -28.73 -30.70
C LYS A 284 6.20 -29.39 -32.04
N ILE A 285 4.92 -29.69 -32.30
CA ILE A 285 4.50 -30.24 -33.60
C ILE A 285 4.80 -29.21 -34.71
N ARG A 286 4.45 -27.95 -34.52
CA ARG A 286 4.71 -26.90 -35.51
C ARG A 286 6.20 -26.67 -35.76
N ASP A 287 6.98 -26.52 -34.69
CA ASP A 287 8.43 -26.26 -34.78
C ASP A 287 9.20 -27.37 -35.53
N ASN A 288 8.73 -28.62 -35.36
CA ASN A 288 9.36 -29.77 -36.01
C ASN A 288 8.69 -30.18 -37.34
N LEU A 289 7.62 -29.53 -37.77
CA LEU A 289 6.83 -29.93 -38.94
C LEU A 289 7.70 -30.11 -40.19
N TRP A 290 8.49 -29.11 -40.56
CA TRP A 290 9.35 -29.13 -41.75
C TRP A 290 10.40 -30.26 -41.69
N ASN A 291 11.00 -30.51 -40.56
CA ASN A 291 11.98 -31.56 -40.36
C ASN A 291 11.35 -32.94 -40.48
N GLN A 292 10.17 -33.13 -39.88
CA GLN A 292 9.44 -34.39 -39.95
C GLN A 292 8.95 -34.69 -41.37
N VAL A 293 8.39 -33.68 -42.03
CA VAL A 293 7.95 -33.83 -43.44
C VAL A 293 9.11 -34.19 -44.35
N LYS A 294 10.27 -33.56 -44.19
CA LYS A 294 11.47 -33.88 -44.95
C LYS A 294 11.91 -35.34 -44.67
N SER A 295 11.91 -35.79 -43.44
CA SER A 295 12.26 -37.16 -43.08
C SER A 295 11.26 -38.19 -43.67
N ILE A 296 9.96 -37.83 -43.72
CA ILE A 296 8.94 -38.65 -44.35
C ILE A 296 9.16 -38.69 -45.87
N GLU A 297 9.46 -37.58 -46.53
CA GLU A 297 9.78 -37.46 -47.94
C GLU A 297 10.98 -38.37 -48.31
N GLU A 298 12.07 -38.29 -47.55
CA GLU A 298 13.23 -39.15 -47.71
C GLU A 298 12.84 -40.65 -47.54
N SER A 299 12.04 -41.00 -46.49
CA SER A 299 11.58 -42.36 -46.27
C SER A 299 10.68 -42.88 -47.40
N VAL A 300 9.84 -42.03 -47.98
CA VAL A 300 9.00 -42.39 -49.16
C VAL A 300 9.88 -42.67 -50.36
N ASN A 301 10.86 -41.81 -50.66
CA ASN A 301 11.76 -42.00 -51.78
C ASN A 301 12.63 -43.26 -51.61
N ASP A 302 13.15 -43.53 -50.42
CA ASP A 302 13.90 -44.75 -50.10
C ASP A 302 13.04 -46.04 -50.26
N ALA A 303 11.74 -45.99 -49.87
CA ALA A 303 10.80 -47.09 -50.04
C ALA A 303 10.56 -47.38 -51.54
N ILE A 304 10.43 -46.30 -52.35
CA ILE A 304 10.30 -46.46 -53.82
C ILE A 304 11.54 -47.10 -54.43
N VAL A 305 12.74 -46.61 -54.06
CA VAL A 305 14.00 -47.18 -54.54
C VAL A 305 14.14 -48.67 -54.15
N SER A 306 13.85 -48.97 -52.88
CA SER A 306 13.93 -50.36 -52.37
C SER A 306 12.93 -51.28 -53.02
N GLY A 307 11.69 -50.84 -53.19
CA GLY A 307 10.63 -51.61 -53.86
C GLY A 307 10.91 -51.83 -55.35
N THR A 308 11.40 -50.80 -56.00
CA THR A 308 11.77 -50.88 -57.44
C THR A 308 12.96 -51.81 -57.66
N SER A 309 13.94 -51.84 -56.75
CA SER A 309 15.12 -52.74 -56.86
C SER A 309 14.79 -54.22 -56.68
N GLN A 310 13.64 -54.55 -56.04
CA GLN A 310 13.18 -55.91 -55.87
C GLN A 310 12.27 -56.38 -57.01
N SER A 311 11.74 -55.50 -57.83
CA SER A 311 10.88 -55.83 -58.96
C SER A 311 11.73 -56.31 -60.16
N LYS A 312 11.53 -57.58 -60.55
CA LYS A 312 12.16 -58.15 -61.74
C LYS A 312 11.26 -57.95 -62.93
N LEU A 313 11.66 -57.13 -63.86
CA LEU A 313 11.03 -57.01 -65.17
C LEU A 313 11.54 -58.14 -66.08
N SER A 314 10.63 -59.06 -66.44
CA SER A 314 10.90 -60.06 -67.48
C SER A 314 10.19 -59.63 -68.77
N PHE A 315 10.92 -59.59 -69.84
CA PHE A 315 10.40 -59.31 -71.20
C PHE A 315 10.50 -60.58 -72.03
N ASP A 316 9.40 -60.90 -72.74
CA ASP A 316 9.44 -61.91 -73.74
C ASP A 316 10.18 -61.43 -75.05
N GLY A 317 10.80 -62.31 -75.83
CA GLY A 317 11.58 -61.92 -76.93
C GLY A 317 10.88 -61.07 -78.01
N ASP A 318 9.60 -61.34 -78.23
CA ASP A 318 8.73 -60.56 -79.12
C ASP A 318 8.39 -59.20 -78.57
N GLU A 319 8.24 -59.09 -77.24
CA GLU A 319 8.06 -57.82 -76.55
C GLU A 319 9.28 -56.92 -76.63
N VAL A 320 10.48 -57.45 -76.47
CA VAL A 320 11.75 -56.71 -76.64
C VAL A 320 11.89 -56.14 -78.06
N LEU A 321 11.51 -56.88 -79.11
CA LEU A 321 11.50 -56.41 -80.47
C LEU A 321 10.45 -55.32 -80.72
N SER A 322 9.29 -55.41 -80.11
CA SER A 322 8.24 -54.39 -80.21
C SER A 322 8.65 -53.07 -79.53
N TYR A 323 9.32 -53.15 -78.39
CA TYR A 323 9.85 -51.95 -77.69
C TYR A 323 11.09 -51.32 -78.36
N TYR A 324 11.80 -52.07 -79.17
CA TYR A 324 12.90 -51.52 -80.02
C TYR A 324 12.36 -50.55 -81.07
N SER A 325 11.11 -50.75 -81.51
CA SER A 325 10.44 -49.88 -82.49
C SER A 325 9.50 -48.83 -81.84
N ASP A 326 9.05 -49.04 -80.56
CA ASP A 326 8.21 -48.09 -79.81
C ASP A 326 8.69 -47.92 -78.38
N ILE A 327 9.61 -46.96 -78.20
CA ILE A 327 10.17 -46.61 -76.90
C ILE A 327 9.06 -46.10 -75.91
N SER A 328 8.02 -45.47 -76.43
CA SER A 328 6.91 -44.95 -75.62
C SER A 328 6.06 -46.06 -74.97
N GLY A 329 6.01 -47.25 -75.62
CA GLY A 329 5.36 -48.47 -75.03
C GLY A 329 6.15 -49.03 -73.84
N LEU A 330 7.50 -49.03 -73.95
CA LEU A 330 8.34 -49.44 -72.80
C LEU A 330 8.21 -48.48 -71.62
N GLU A 331 8.24 -47.17 -71.91
CA GLU A 331 8.04 -46.18 -70.86
C GLU A 331 6.69 -46.34 -70.11
N ARG A 332 5.60 -46.61 -70.86
CA ARG A 332 4.28 -46.83 -70.25
C ARG A 332 4.26 -48.07 -69.36
N ARG A 333 4.88 -49.19 -69.78
CA ARG A 333 4.95 -50.41 -68.98
C ARG A 333 5.86 -50.26 -67.76
N LEU A 334 6.98 -49.55 -67.88
CA LEU A 334 7.84 -49.19 -66.77
C LEU A 334 7.07 -48.35 -65.75
N LYS A 335 6.38 -47.30 -66.24
CA LYS A 335 5.56 -46.46 -65.38
C LYS A 335 4.44 -47.21 -64.67
N SER A 336 3.73 -48.17 -65.35
CA SER A 336 2.68 -48.97 -64.71
C SER A 336 3.22 -49.95 -63.67
N THR A 337 4.40 -50.54 -63.88
CA THR A 337 5.00 -51.49 -62.91
C THR A 337 5.53 -50.76 -61.67
N ILE A 338 5.97 -49.53 -61.81
CA ILE A 338 6.47 -48.70 -60.71
C ILE A 338 5.32 -47.99 -59.99
N ALA A 339 4.20 -47.74 -60.66
CA ALA A 339 3.04 -47.03 -60.11
C ALA A 339 2.52 -47.66 -58.81
N ASP A 340 2.35 -48.98 -58.76
CA ASP A 340 1.87 -49.66 -57.53
C ASP A 340 2.83 -49.48 -56.35
N THR A 341 4.14 -49.42 -56.61
CA THR A 341 5.19 -49.23 -55.61
C THR A 341 5.17 -47.79 -55.09
N ILE A 342 4.99 -46.81 -56.00
CA ILE A 342 4.86 -45.40 -55.67
C ILE A 342 3.59 -45.19 -54.83
N ASP A 343 2.43 -45.73 -55.27
CA ASP A 343 1.17 -45.59 -54.58
C ASP A 343 1.24 -46.15 -53.16
N PHE A 344 1.84 -47.32 -52.97
CA PHE A 344 2.04 -47.91 -51.65
C PHE A 344 2.94 -47.02 -50.76
N ALA A 345 4.08 -46.58 -51.30
CA ALA A 345 5.00 -45.70 -50.55
C ALA A 345 4.34 -44.34 -50.15
N LEU A 346 3.55 -43.78 -51.07
CA LEU A 346 2.77 -42.54 -50.79
C LEU A 346 1.73 -42.74 -49.72
N GLN A 347 1.02 -43.89 -49.73
CA GLN A 347 0.02 -44.23 -48.68
C GLN A 347 0.69 -44.35 -47.31
N GLU A 348 1.85 -45.00 -47.21
CA GLU A 348 2.59 -45.14 -45.97
C GLU A 348 3.17 -43.78 -45.53
N GLY A 349 3.65 -42.93 -46.44
CA GLY A 349 4.07 -41.58 -46.13
C GLY A 349 2.94 -40.70 -45.57
N ARG A 350 1.74 -40.81 -46.19
CA ARG A 350 0.51 -40.12 -45.69
C ARG A 350 0.11 -40.58 -44.30
N LYS A 351 0.14 -41.90 -44.06
CA LYS A 351 -0.17 -42.46 -42.73
C LYS A 351 0.77 -41.91 -41.66
N LYS A 352 2.09 -41.86 -41.95
CA LYS A 352 3.09 -41.28 -41.04
C LYS A 352 2.81 -39.82 -40.75
N LEU A 353 2.46 -39.03 -41.77
CA LEU A 353 2.13 -37.60 -41.59
C LEU A 353 0.81 -37.45 -40.83
N THR A 354 -0.23 -38.26 -41.10
CA THR A 354 -1.50 -38.24 -40.36
C THR A 354 -1.26 -38.60 -38.90
N SER A 355 -0.45 -39.63 -38.62
CA SER A 355 -0.12 -39.97 -37.22
C SER A 355 0.68 -38.88 -36.50
N TYR A 356 1.52 -38.14 -37.20
CA TYR A 356 2.25 -36.99 -36.64
C TYR A 356 1.33 -35.82 -36.29
N LEU A 357 0.25 -35.65 -37.05
CA LEU A 357 -0.75 -34.58 -36.88
C LEU A 357 -2.01 -35.08 -36.16
N GLU A 358 -1.98 -36.24 -35.49
CA GLU A 358 -3.15 -36.88 -34.86
C GLU A 358 -3.81 -35.98 -33.80
N ASP A 359 -3.00 -35.17 -33.10
CA ASP A 359 -3.48 -34.24 -32.08
C ASP A 359 -4.11 -32.96 -32.68
N VAL A 360 -4.11 -32.81 -34.00
CA VAL A 360 -4.65 -31.64 -34.70
C VAL A 360 -5.68 -32.14 -35.72
N ASP A 361 -6.88 -31.62 -35.65
CA ASP A 361 -8.00 -32.01 -36.53
C ASP A 361 -7.80 -31.47 -37.95
N ILE A 362 -6.69 -31.89 -38.61
CA ILE A 362 -6.32 -31.49 -39.98
C ILE A 362 -6.59 -32.63 -40.97
N ILE A 363 -7.43 -32.33 -41.94
CA ILE A 363 -7.69 -33.26 -43.05
C ILE A 363 -6.61 -33.08 -44.11
N LEU A 364 -5.73 -34.12 -44.29
CA LEU A 364 -4.69 -34.10 -45.30
C LEU A 364 -5.27 -34.31 -46.70
N SER A 365 -4.90 -33.41 -47.62
CA SER A 365 -5.21 -33.59 -49.04
C SER A 365 -4.45 -34.79 -49.62
N ASN A 366 -5.05 -35.42 -50.65
CA ASN A 366 -4.39 -36.49 -51.37
C ASN A 366 -3.14 -36.05 -52.13
N ASP A 367 -2.99 -34.77 -52.40
CA ASP A 367 -1.92 -34.15 -53.22
C ASP A 367 -0.72 -33.61 -52.37
N VAL A 368 -0.62 -34.09 -51.09
CA VAL A 368 0.50 -33.70 -50.21
C VAL A 368 1.86 -34.08 -50.79
N PHE A 369 1.97 -35.21 -51.47
CA PHE A 369 3.15 -35.67 -52.15
C PHE A 369 2.91 -35.73 -53.64
N SER A 370 3.91 -35.36 -54.44
CA SER A 370 3.86 -35.50 -55.89
C SER A 370 3.80 -37.00 -56.26
N SER A 371 3.04 -37.33 -57.30
CA SER A 371 2.92 -38.71 -57.81
C SER A 371 4.09 -39.15 -58.72
N GLU A 372 5.06 -38.29 -58.95
CA GLU A 372 6.24 -38.54 -59.80
C GLU A 372 7.51 -38.71 -58.95
N TYR A 373 8.37 -39.63 -59.35
CA TYR A 373 9.68 -39.82 -58.70
C TYR A 373 10.72 -38.80 -59.22
N PRO A 374 11.53 -38.16 -58.37
CA PRO A 374 11.44 -38.21 -56.90
C PRO A 374 10.17 -37.54 -56.36
N CYS A 375 9.54 -38.17 -55.38
CA CYS A 375 8.41 -37.60 -54.71
C CYS A 375 8.85 -36.40 -53.87
N VAL A 376 8.18 -35.28 -54.07
CA VAL A 376 8.43 -34.01 -53.40
C VAL A 376 7.13 -33.59 -52.68
N VAL A 377 7.26 -33.05 -51.50
CA VAL A 377 6.14 -32.49 -50.73
C VAL A 377 5.65 -31.21 -51.41
N ASN A 378 4.33 -31.07 -51.50
CA ASN A 378 3.70 -29.87 -51.99
C ASN A 378 3.80 -28.76 -50.93
N ARG A 379 4.57 -27.71 -51.22
CA ARG A 379 4.84 -26.60 -50.32
C ARG A 379 3.57 -25.81 -49.99
N ASP A 380 2.66 -25.61 -50.93
CA ASP A 380 1.42 -24.84 -50.70
C ASP A 380 0.53 -25.57 -49.67
N ILE A 381 0.48 -26.90 -49.73
CA ILE A 381 -0.28 -27.70 -48.76
C ILE A 381 0.41 -27.67 -47.39
N LEU A 382 1.73 -27.67 -47.35
CA LEU A 382 2.48 -27.59 -46.09
C LEU A 382 2.31 -26.21 -45.41
N GLU A 383 2.29 -25.12 -46.20
CA GLU A 383 1.97 -23.76 -45.68
C GLU A 383 0.55 -23.69 -45.16
N LEU A 384 -0.41 -24.37 -45.79
CA LEU A 384 -1.79 -24.49 -45.24
C LEU A 384 -1.79 -25.23 -43.91
N ILE A 385 -1.08 -26.35 -43.79
CA ILE A 385 -0.96 -27.09 -42.52
C ILE A 385 -0.32 -26.22 -41.44
N ASP A 386 0.76 -25.49 -41.72
CA ASP A 386 1.38 -24.55 -40.79
C ASP A 386 0.40 -23.46 -40.35
N SER A 387 -0.40 -22.90 -41.26
CA SER A 387 -1.43 -21.91 -40.97
C SER A 387 -2.54 -22.47 -40.07
N GLU A 388 -2.98 -23.71 -40.30
CA GLU A 388 -4.00 -24.35 -39.44
C GLU A 388 -3.44 -24.65 -38.05
N LEU A 389 -2.19 -25.11 -37.94
CA LEU A 389 -1.48 -25.25 -36.65
C LEU A 389 -1.38 -23.92 -35.92
N GLU A 390 -1.03 -22.85 -36.61
CA GLU A 390 -0.98 -21.51 -36.01
C GLU A 390 -2.34 -21.07 -35.48
N LYS A 391 -3.43 -21.34 -36.20
CA LYS A 391 -4.79 -21.07 -35.74
C LYS A 391 -5.15 -21.93 -34.51
N ALA A 392 -4.80 -23.20 -34.49
CA ALA A 392 -5.03 -24.10 -33.37
C ALA A 392 -4.30 -23.62 -32.10
N ILE A 393 -3.03 -23.26 -32.23
CA ILE A 393 -2.19 -22.69 -31.15
C ILE A 393 -2.84 -21.40 -30.60
N LYS A 394 -3.23 -20.47 -31.47
CA LYS A 394 -3.91 -19.22 -31.08
C LYS A 394 -5.24 -19.48 -30.38
N SER A 395 -6.00 -20.48 -30.83
CA SER A 395 -7.27 -20.85 -30.21
C SER A 395 -7.08 -21.42 -28.81
N GLU A 396 -6.14 -22.36 -28.64
CA GLU A 396 -5.84 -22.97 -27.34
C GLU A 396 -5.35 -21.92 -26.34
N ARG A 397 -4.42 -21.07 -26.75
CA ARG A 397 -3.92 -19.96 -25.92
C ARG A 397 -5.04 -19.03 -25.49
N SER A 398 -5.94 -18.66 -26.39
CA SER A 398 -7.09 -17.79 -26.07
C SER A 398 -8.07 -18.45 -25.10
N GLN A 399 -8.35 -19.73 -25.24
CA GLN A 399 -9.22 -20.48 -24.31
C GLN A 399 -8.61 -20.56 -22.92
N GLY A 400 -7.32 -20.84 -22.82
CA GLY A 400 -6.57 -20.84 -21.55
C GLY A 400 -6.63 -19.46 -20.88
N GLU A 401 -6.38 -18.37 -21.63
CA GLU A 401 -6.47 -17.00 -21.13
C GLU A 401 -7.88 -16.67 -20.58
N ILE A 402 -8.94 -17.07 -21.26
CA ILE A 402 -10.33 -16.84 -20.81
C ILE A 402 -10.64 -17.64 -19.53
N ALA A 403 -10.19 -18.88 -19.43
CA ALA A 403 -10.37 -19.69 -18.24
C ALA A 403 -9.68 -19.09 -17.01
N ILE A 404 -8.41 -18.66 -17.15
CA ILE A 404 -7.66 -17.96 -16.10
C ILE A 404 -8.36 -16.65 -15.74
N ALA A 405 -8.82 -15.87 -16.73
CA ALA A 405 -9.52 -14.62 -16.51
C ALA A 405 -10.77 -14.80 -15.63
N SER A 406 -11.60 -15.79 -15.93
CA SER A 406 -12.84 -16.03 -15.17
C SER A 406 -12.55 -16.42 -13.71
N SER A 407 -11.54 -17.25 -13.46
CA SER A 407 -11.08 -17.60 -12.10
C SER A 407 -10.53 -16.38 -11.35
N THR A 408 -9.81 -15.51 -12.07
CA THR A 408 -9.19 -14.30 -11.50
C THR A 408 -10.23 -13.30 -10.98
N VAL A 409 -11.38 -13.13 -11.63
CA VAL A 409 -12.41 -12.15 -11.23
C VAL A 409 -12.85 -12.30 -9.79
N ASN A 410 -13.04 -13.53 -9.32
CA ASN A 410 -13.43 -13.81 -7.95
C ASN A 410 -12.31 -13.45 -6.95
N ILE A 411 -11.06 -13.72 -7.33
CA ILE A 411 -9.88 -13.46 -6.50
C ILE A 411 -9.57 -11.95 -6.42
N MET A 412 -9.77 -11.19 -7.47
CA MET A 412 -9.52 -9.74 -7.51
C MET A 412 -10.18 -8.99 -6.34
N LYS A 413 -11.50 -9.20 -6.13
CA LYS A 413 -12.24 -8.50 -5.06
C LYS A 413 -11.75 -8.90 -3.67
N LYS A 414 -11.49 -10.20 -3.46
CA LYS A 414 -10.97 -10.70 -2.18
C LYS A 414 -9.57 -10.19 -1.91
N SER A 415 -8.67 -10.25 -2.91
CA SER A 415 -7.29 -9.79 -2.79
C SER A 415 -7.19 -8.32 -2.45
N ARG A 416 -7.98 -7.44 -3.09
CA ARG A 416 -8.00 -6.02 -2.76
C ARG A 416 -8.33 -5.77 -1.27
N LYS A 417 -9.35 -6.47 -0.75
CA LYS A 417 -9.74 -6.35 0.66
C LYS A 417 -8.67 -6.91 1.59
N ALA A 418 -8.13 -8.09 1.29
CA ALA A 418 -7.09 -8.72 2.08
C ALA A 418 -5.82 -7.86 2.12
N ILE A 419 -5.33 -7.40 0.97
CA ILE A 419 -4.14 -6.55 0.87
C ILE A 419 -4.31 -5.24 1.63
N SER A 420 -5.46 -4.55 1.46
CA SER A 420 -5.73 -3.31 2.20
C SER A 420 -5.75 -3.55 3.70
N LYS A 421 -6.33 -4.67 4.15
CA LYS A 421 -6.37 -5.02 5.58
C LYS A 421 -4.99 -5.43 6.12
N PHE A 422 -4.20 -6.15 5.34
CA PHE A 422 -2.85 -6.55 5.75
C PHE A 422 -1.88 -5.37 5.83
N ILE A 423 -2.01 -4.38 4.95
CA ILE A 423 -1.31 -3.09 5.07
C ILE A 423 -1.70 -2.38 6.37
N GLU A 424 -2.98 -2.41 6.75
CA GLU A 424 -3.44 -1.86 8.03
C GLU A 424 -2.88 -2.64 9.22
N ILE A 425 -2.92 -3.97 9.17
CA ILE A 425 -2.36 -4.84 10.21
C ILE A 425 -0.85 -4.61 10.37
N ASP A 426 -0.10 -4.48 9.26
CA ASP A 426 1.34 -4.19 9.29
C ASP A 426 1.64 -2.85 9.99
N MET A 427 0.83 -1.82 9.70
CA MET A 427 0.93 -0.55 10.40
C MET A 427 0.75 -0.72 11.92
N TRP A 428 -0.29 -1.46 12.35
CA TRP A 428 -0.55 -1.66 13.77
C TRP A 428 0.46 -2.58 14.44
N ILE A 429 0.95 -3.62 13.76
CA ILE A 429 2.05 -4.46 14.25
C ILE A 429 3.32 -3.62 14.43
N GLY A 430 3.62 -2.70 13.49
CA GLY A 430 4.71 -1.75 13.62
C GLY A 430 4.56 -0.85 14.85
N VAL A 431 3.36 -0.32 15.11
CA VAL A 431 3.04 0.43 16.35
C VAL A 431 3.28 -0.42 17.59
N GLY A 432 2.82 -1.66 17.60
CA GLY A 432 3.02 -2.59 18.72
C GLY A 432 4.50 -2.89 18.97
N ASN A 433 5.27 -3.13 17.91
CA ASN A 433 6.71 -3.37 17.97
C ASN A 433 7.48 -2.15 18.51
N TRP A 434 7.16 -0.97 18.02
CA TRP A 434 7.72 0.29 18.54
C TRP A 434 7.39 0.45 20.04
N GLY A 435 6.13 0.20 20.42
CA GLY A 435 5.68 0.30 21.81
C GLY A 435 6.46 -0.64 22.75
N ILE A 436 6.66 -1.89 22.34
CA ILE A 436 7.42 -2.88 23.13
C ILE A 436 8.91 -2.49 23.21
N SER A 437 9.52 -2.16 22.06
CA SER A 437 10.93 -1.79 21.98
C SER A 437 11.28 -0.59 22.86
N ASN A 438 10.34 0.37 22.95
CA ASN A 438 10.49 1.57 23.76
C ASN A 438 9.89 1.46 25.16
N ARG A 439 9.51 0.26 25.62
CA ARG A 439 8.89 0.01 26.94
C ARG A 439 7.70 0.97 27.20
N CYS A 440 6.84 1.15 26.19
CA CYS A 440 5.66 1.98 26.27
C CYS A 440 4.51 1.24 26.97
N THR A 441 3.56 2.00 27.53
CA THR A 441 2.31 1.51 28.10
C THR A 441 1.12 2.18 27.45
N MET A 442 -0.05 1.55 27.51
CA MET A 442 -1.28 2.22 27.05
C MET A 442 -1.77 3.18 28.14
N PRO A 443 -1.96 4.48 27.81
CA PRO A 443 -2.41 5.46 28.80
C PRO A 443 -3.87 5.24 29.20
N GLU A 444 -4.24 5.61 30.41
CA GLU A 444 -5.64 5.71 30.84
C GLU A 444 -6.24 7.02 30.30
N MET A 445 -7.31 6.91 29.53
CA MET A 445 -8.01 8.09 28.99
C MET A 445 -9.14 8.54 29.91
N CYS A 446 -9.18 9.83 30.24
CA CYS A 446 -10.18 10.43 31.12
C CYS A 446 -11.12 11.37 30.34
N PRO A 447 -12.35 10.92 30.02
CA PRO A 447 -13.28 11.76 29.24
C PRO A 447 -13.78 13.01 29.99
N ARG A 448 -13.81 12.98 31.31
CA ARG A 448 -14.43 14.04 32.14
C ARG A 448 -13.43 15.07 32.65
N ASN A 449 -12.27 14.63 33.12
CA ASN A 449 -11.33 15.46 33.86
C ASN A 449 -10.17 15.88 32.93
N PRO A 450 -9.91 17.16 32.72
CA PRO A 450 -8.78 17.62 31.93
C PRO A 450 -7.45 17.47 32.68
N GLY A 451 -6.35 17.42 31.94
CA GLY A 451 -5.01 17.37 32.49
C GLY A 451 -4.18 16.19 31.96
N ILE A 452 -2.99 16.07 32.54
CA ILE A 452 -2.06 14.98 32.25
C ILE A 452 -1.32 14.59 33.51
N TRP A 453 -1.18 13.28 33.74
CA TRP A 453 -0.31 12.69 34.74
C TRP A 453 0.55 11.60 34.09
N MET A 454 1.87 11.66 34.31
CA MET A 454 2.79 10.62 33.88
C MET A 454 3.71 10.19 35.01
N LYS A 455 3.99 8.89 35.08
CA LYS A 455 5.00 8.28 35.94
C LYS A 455 6.10 7.71 35.07
N GLU A 456 7.36 8.11 35.34
CA GLU A 456 8.54 7.66 34.59
C GLU A 456 8.37 7.91 33.08
N GLY A 457 7.85 9.08 32.71
CA GLY A 457 7.74 9.52 31.31
C GLY A 457 9.11 9.81 30.70
N ARG A 458 9.31 9.42 29.45
CA ARG A 458 10.60 9.54 28.75
C ARG A 458 10.43 10.25 27.42
N HIS A 459 11.40 11.06 27.04
CA HIS A 459 11.41 11.75 25.76
C HIS A 459 12.15 10.94 24.70
N LEU A 460 11.44 10.32 23.77
CA LEU A 460 12.02 9.37 22.79
C LEU A 460 12.73 10.01 21.58
N LEU A 461 12.65 11.33 21.43
CA LEU A 461 13.29 12.04 20.30
C LEU A 461 14.65 12.65 20.66
N LEU A 462 15.24 12.26 21.81
CA LEU A 462 16.59 12.68 22.18
C LEU A 462 17.63 11.71 21.62
N ASP A 463 18.80 12.25 21.27
CA ASP A 463 19.95 11.44 20.80
C ASP A 463 20.63 10.63 21.91
N CYS A 464 20.24 10.83 23.18
CA CYS A 464 20.76 10.11 24.35
C CYS A 464 19.64 9.35 25.07
N GLU A 465 20.02 8.39 25.93
CA GLU A 465 19.06 7.68 26.77
C GLU A 465 18.31 8.68 27.67
N PRO A 466 16.98 8.76 27.58
CA PRO A 466 16.20 9.78 28.26
C PRO A 466 16.05 9.46 29.75
N ASP A 467 16.24 10.46 30.61
CA ASP A 467 15.88 10.33 32.03
C ASP A 467 14.37 10.21 32.17
N ALA A 468 13.95 9.32 33.06
CA ALA A 468 12.55 9.12 33.37
C ALA A 468 12.05 10.20 34.37
N VAL A 469 10.96 10.88 34.04
CA VAL A 469 10.41 11.98 34.85
C VAL A 469 8.95 11.67 35.24
N THR A 470 8.62 11.97 36.50
CA THR A 470 7.26 11.85 37.03
C THR A 470 6.70 13.24 37.25
N TYR A 471 5.59 13.58 36.52
CA TYR A 471 4.99 14.93 36.59
C TYR A 471 3.55 14.95 36.11
N GLY A 472 2.80 15.96 36.55
CA GLY A 472 1.45 16.17 36.05
C GLY A 472 0.82 17.50 36.45
N ILE A 473 -0.23 17.85 35.73
CA ILE A 473 -1.09 19.02 35.96
C ILE A 473 -2.55 18.66 35.72
N GLY A 474 -3.45 19.39 36.38
CA GLY A 474 -4.89 19.26 36.18
C GLY A 474 -5.50 18.10 36.94
N GLU A 475 -6.81 17.94 36.78
CA GLU A 475 -7.66 17.07 37.64
C GLU A 475 -7.34 15.57 37.54
N VAL A 476 -6.68 15.12 36.48
CA VAL A 476 -6.25 13.71 36.33
C VAL A 476 -5.04 13.37 37.20
N SER A 477 -4.34 14.38 37.70
CA SER A 477 -3.16 14.24 38.54
C SER A 477 -3.52 13.81 39.96
N PRO A 478 -2.56 13.28 40.77
CA PRO A 478 -2.75 13.06 42.19
C PRO A 478 -3.20 14.35 42.93
N GLU A 479 -3.83 14.21 44.09
CA GLU A 479 -4.39 15.32 44.89
C GLU A 479 -3.39 16.48 45.09
N ASP A 480 -2.15 16.14 45.27
CA ASP A 480 -1.06 17.11 45.45
C ASP A 480 -0.60 17.80 44.16
N GLN A 481 -1.08 17.41 42.98
CA GLN A 481 -0.72 17.95 41.68
C GLN A 481 -1.92 18.32 40.77
N LYS A 482 -3.09 18.53 41.37
CA LYS A 482 -4.33 18.85 40.67
C LYS A 482 -4.44 20.29 40.17
N ASP A 483 -3.42 21.11 40.48
CA ASP A 483 -3.45 22.51 40.05
C ASP A 483 -3.58 22.62 38.51
N LYS A 484 -4.48 23.48 38.07
CA LYS A 484 -4.70 23.75 36.64
C LYS A 484 -3.62 24.62 36.01
N ILE A 485 -2.99 25.45 36.85
CA ILE A 485 -1.91 26.36 36.41
C ILE A 485 -0.68 26.06 37.26
N ALA A 486 0.42 25.77 36.59
CA ALA A 486 1.72 25.57 37.21
C ALA A 486 2.79 26.35 36.45
N LEU A 487 3.71 26.94 37.21
CA LEU A 487 4.93 27.57 36.70
C LEU A 487 6.08 26.58 36.89
N LEU A 488 6.96 26.46 35.90
CA LEU A 488 8.14 25.62 35.99
C LEU A 488 9.40 26.49 35.93
N SER A 489 10.15 26.52 37.00
CA SER A 489 11.39 27.26 37.15
C SER A 489 12.64 26.38 37.09
N GLY A 490 13.82 26.91 36.92
CA GLY A 490 15.08 26.18 36.97
C GLY A 490 16.11 26.60 35.95
N ALA A 491 17.24 25.89 35.96
CA ALA A 491 18.36 26.18 35.07
C ALA A 491 18.02 25.92 33.60
N ASN A 492 18.62 26.66 32.67
CA ASN A 492 18.41 26.49 31.23
C ASN A 492 18.83 25.11 30.71
N SER A 493 19.82 24.47 31.35
CA SER A 493 20.23 23.08 31.06
C SER A 493 19.46 22.02 31.85
N GLY A 494 18.43 22.40 32.60
CA GLY A 494 17.68 21.53 33.51
C GLY A 494 16.67 20.58 32.84
N GLY A 495 16.42 20.72 31.53
CA GLY A 495 15.46 19.89 30.83
C GLY A 495 14.01 20.39 30.87
N LYS A 496 13.77 21.68 31.18
CA LYS A 496 12.42 22.29 31.23
C LYS A 496 11.66 22.14 29.90
N THR A 497 12.28 22.55 28.79
CA THR A 497 11.73 22.40 27.43
C THR A 497 11.49 20.92 27.09
N THR A 498 12.44 20.05 27.44
CA THR A 498 12.32 18.60 27.25
C THR A 498 11.11 18.02 28.02
N LEU A 499 10.86 18.51 29.24
CA LEU A 499 9.66 18.09 30.00
C LEU A 499 8.37 18.52 29.29
N LEU A 500 8.30 19.77 28.79
CA LEU A 500 7.14 20.24 28.00
C LEU A 500 6.91 19.35 26.75
N GLU A 501 7.98 19.07 26.00
CA GLU A 501 7.92 18.22 24.82
C GLU A 501 7.55 16.78 25.16
N THR A 502 7.98 16.27 26.33
CA THR A 502 7.57 14.93 26.84
C THR A 502 6.08 14.90 27.11
N LEU A 503 5.53 15.88 27.86
CA LEU A 503 4.10 15.98 28.13
C LEU A 503 3.29 16.10 26.84
N ALA A 504 3.72 16.97 25.91
CA ALA A 504 3.10 17.12 24.61
C ALA A 504 3.11 15.82 23.80
N SER A 505 4.24 15.08 23.81
CA SER A 505 4.38 13.80 23.12
C SER A 505 3.41 12.76 23.65
N LEU A 506 3.28 12.65 24.98
CA LEU A 506 2.34 11.72 25.59
C LEU A 506 0.88 12.06 25.24
N ILE A 507 0.52 13.34 25.24
CA ILE A 507 -0.82 13.80 24.83
C ILE A 507 -1.08 13.44 23.36
N LEU A 508 -0.15 13.78 22.47
CA LEU A 508 -0.28 13.53 21.02
C LEU A 508 -0.41 12.03 20.70
N LEU A 509 0.45 11.20 21.30
CA LEU A 509 0.38 9.74 21.15
C LEU A 509 -0.95 9.18 21.66
N SER A 510 -1.40 9.61 22.84
CA SER A 510 -2.65 9.15 23.45
C SER A 510 -3.88 9.50 22.60
N HIS A 511 -3.94 10.73 22.10
CA HIS A 511 -5.00 11.20 21.21
C HIS A 511 -4.92 10.60 19.81
N SER A 512 -3.77 10.00 19.43
CA SER A 512 -3.61 9.17 18.24
C SER A 512 -4.02 7.70 18.47
N GLY A 513 -4.34 7.31 19.72
CA GLY A 513 -4.64 5.93 20.10
C GLY A 513 -3.40 5.04 20.25
N LEU A 514 -2.22 5.63 20.44
CA LEU A 514 -0.92 4.96 20.47
C LEU A 514 -0.40 4.76 21.90
N PRO A 515 0.49 3.77 22.15
CA PRO A 515 1.15 3.62 23.42
C PRO A 515 2.10 4.78 23.71
N VAL A 516 2.35 5.07 25.00
CA VAL A 516 3.16 6.19 25.46
C VAL A 516 4.40 5.72 26.22
N PRO A 517 5.55 6.40 26.09
CA PRO A 517 6.79 6.03 26.74
C PRO A 517 6.81 6.42 28.23
N ALA A 518 6.00 5.76 29.01
CA ALA A 518 5.87 5.95 30.46
C ALA A 518 5.56 4.61 31.14
N SER A 519 5.86 4.46 32.41
CA SER A 519 5.44 3.28 33.18
C SER A 519 3.93 3.33 33.51
N TYR A 520 3.38 4.53 33.60
CA TYR A 520 1.94 4.82 33.72
C TYR A 520 1.65 6.23 33.22
N ALA A 521 0.53 6.40 32.54
CA ALA A 521 0.03 7.72 32.16
C ALA A 521 -1.50 7.78 32.25
N LYS A 522 -2.00 8.94 32.65
CA LYS A 522 -3.42 9.27 32.71
C LYS A 522 -3.65 10.61 32.04
N ILE A 523 -4.51 10.65 31.01
CA ILE A 523 -4.63 11.81 30.13
C ILE A 523 -6.09 12.14 29.92
N GLY A 524 -6.43 13.41 30.14
CA GLY A 524 -7.73 13.96 29.85
C GLY A 524 -7.95 14.09 28.35
N LEU A 525 -9.17 13.82 27.88
CA LEU A 525 -9.54 14.10 26.49
C LEU A 525 -9.66 15.59 26.25
N LEU A 526 -8.98 16.07 25.22
CA LEU A 526 -8.84 17.48 24.85
C LEU A 526 -9.52 17.79 23.52
N ASP A 527 -9.83 19.04 23.31
CA ASP A 527 -10.22 19.62 22.02
C ASP A 527 -9.04 20.37 21.38
N GLU A 528 -8.14 20.96 22.20
CA GLU A 528 -7.01 21.76 21.72
C GLU A 528 -5.74 21.48 22.55
N LEU A 529 -4.61 21.36 21.86
CA LEU A 529 -3.26 21.37 22.44
C LEU A 529 -2.47 22.53 21.84
N HIS A 530 -2.07 23.47 22.72
CA HIS A 530 -1.26 24.61 22.35
C HIS A 530 0.18 24.44 22.86
N ILE A 531 1.13 24.35 21.96
CA ILE A 531 2.56 24.37 22.27
C ILE A 531 3.10 25.71 21.81
N LEU A 532 3.56 26.52 22.75
CA LEU A 532 4.07 27.85 22.51
C LEU A 532 5.56 27.85 22.83
N ALA A 533 6.38 27.73 21.79
CA ALA A 533 7.83 27.75 21.92
C ALA A 533 8.36 29.16 22.15
N LYS A 534 9.56 29.24 22.69
CA LYS A 534 10.32 30.49 22.86
C LYS A 534 10.40 31.23 21.55
N VAL A 535 10.02 32.52 21.57
CA VAL A 535 10.07 33.39 20.40
C VAL A 535 11.55 33.77 20.13
N SER A 536 12.11 33.17 19.08
CA SER A 536 13.46 33.50 18.59
C SER A 536 13.37 34.67 17.63
N GLY A 537 13.96 35.82 17.97
CA GLY A 537 14.05 36.95 17.05
C GLY A 537 14.00 38.33 17.72
N THR A 538 14.31 39.38 16.96
CA THR A 538 14.35 40.75 17.39
C THR A 538 13.08 41.20 18.09
N GLN A 539 13.22 41.77 19.27
CA GLN A 539 12.19 42.40 20.10
C GLN A 539 11.46 43.52 19.33
N SER A 540 10.53 43.18 18.47
CA SER A 540 9.66 44.17 17.85
C SER A 540 8.33 44.23 18.61
N ALA A 541 7.85 45.46 18.87
CA ALA A 541 6.55 45.69 19.51
C ALA A 541 5.41 44.87 18.83
N GLY A 542 5.48 44.68 17.52
CA GLY A 542 4.52 43.92 16.76
C GLY A 542 4.59 42.40 16.98
N ALA A 543 5.73 41.84 17.46
CA ALA A 543 5.81 40.40 17.83
C ALA A 543 5.11 40.16 19.17
N LEU A 544 5.33 41.05 20.15
CA LEU A 544 4.64 41.05 21.43
C LEU A 544 3.12 41.11 21.25
N GLU A 545 2.64 42.10 20.48
CA GLU A 545 1.22 42.30 20.19
C GLU A 545 0.56 41.02 19.62
N ARG A 546 1.19 40.41 18.61
CA ARG A 546 0.69 39.16 18.00
C ARG A 546 0.63 38.02 19.00
N THR A 547 1.67 37.85 19.83
CA THR A 547 1.70 36.78 20.83
C THR A 547 0.63 36.98 21.90
N LEU A 548 0.46 38.21 22.39
CA LEU A 548 -0.57 38.54 23.37
C LEU A 548 -1.98 38.35 22.80
N LYS A 549 -2.21 38.78 21.56
CA LYS A 549 -3.49 38.58 20.89
C LYS A 549 -3.81 37.09 20.75
N LYS A 550 -2.84 36.31 20.29
CA LYS A 550 -2.98 34.83 20.17
C LYS A 550 -3.27 34.16 21.53
N LEU A 551 -2.54 34.57 22.59
CA LEU A 551 -2.79 34.05 23.93
C LEU A 551 -4.19 34.41 24.43
N ALA A 552 -4.64 35.65 24.23
CA ALA A 552 -5.97 36.10 24.62
C ALA A 552 -7.07 35.31 23.86
N GLU A 553 -6.91 35.10 22.56
CA GLU A 553 -7.83 34.31 21.75
C GLU A 553 -7.91 32.85 22.25
N ILE A 554 -6.76 32.22 22.58
CA ILE A 554 -6.70 30.87 23.16
C ILE A 554 -7.43 30.82 24.50
N LEU A 555 -7.21 31.80 25.38
CA LEU A 555 -7.80 31.81 26.73
C LEU A 555 -9.31 32.07 26.73
N VAL A 556 -9.83 32.78 25.75
CA VAL A 556 -11.26 33.09 25.61
C VAL A 556 -12.04 31.87 25.06
N SER A 557 -11.42 30.98 24.30
CA SER A 557 -12.05 29.77 23.79
C SER A 557 -12.60 28.91 24.94
N ASN A 558 -13.81 28.36 24.79
CA ASN A 558 -14.46 27.46 25.77
C ASN A 558 -14.09 25.98 25.56
N GLU A 559 -13.21 25.70 24.59
CA GLU A 559 -12.78 24.33 24.32
C GLU A 559 -11.85 23.81 25.42
N ARG A 560 -11.91 22.50 25.66
CA ARG A 560 -11.04 21.84 26.63
C ARG A 560 -9.60 21.77 26.12
N LYS A 561 -8.67 22.41 26.85
CA LYS A 561 -7.32 22.60 26.33
C LYS A 561 -6.21 22.46 27.36
N ILE A 562 -5.02 22.15 26.83
CA ILE A 562 -3.77 22.26 27.56
C ILE A 562 -2.85 23.23 26.80
N ILE A 563 -2.28 24.19 27.52
CA ILE A 563 -1.31 25.16 27.05
C ILE A 563 0.05 24.84 27.67
N LEU A 564 1.00 24.49 26.83
CA LEU A 564 2.39 24.26 27.21
C LEU A 564 3.24 25.38 26.62
N ALA A 565 3.73 26.28 27.48
CA ALA A 565 4.41 27.50 27.04
C ALA A 565 5.84 27.56 27.56
N ASP A 566 6.79 27.92 26.70
CA ASP A 566 8.22 28.00 27.04
C ASP A 566 8.74 29.44 26.90
N GLU A 567 9.23 30.00 28.04
CA GLU A 567 9.92 31.26 28.15
C GLU A 567 9.27 32.44 27.37
N LEU A 568 7.96 32.64 27.54
CA LEU A 568 7.23 33.70 26.85
C LEU A 568 7.66 35.11 27.29
N GLU A 569 8.30 35.26 28.45
CA GLU A 569 8.85 36.53 28.94
C GLU A 569 9.98 37.11 28.08
N ALA A 570 10.60 36.29 27.24
CA ALA A 570 11.69 36.78 26.35
C ALA A 570 11.25 37.88 25.36
N ILE A 571 9.95 38.15 25.27
CA ILE A 571 9.36 39.10 24.31
C ILE A 571 9.45 40.54 24.79
N THR A 572 9.54 40.79 26.12
CA THR A 572 9.57 42.15 26.72
C THR A 572 10.39 42.19 27.99
N GLU A 573 10.48 43.37 28.62
CA GLU A 573 11.17 43.53 29.90
C GLU A 573 10.53 42.68 31.02
N PRO A 574 11.32 42.06 31.89
CA PRO A 574 10.81 41.12 32.91
C PRO A 574 9.67 41.67 33.79
N GLY A 575 9.72 42.95 34.16
CA GLY A 575 8.68 43.59 34.96
C GLY A 575 7.36 43.72 34.21
N ALA A 576 7.40 44.12 32.94
CA ALA A 576 6.21 44.20 32.09
C ALA A 576 5.67 42.81 31.77
N ALA A 577 6.57 41.84 31.50
CA ALA A 577 6.21 40.46 31.24
C ALA A 577 5.45 39.84 32.41
N SER A 578 5.92 40.02 33.66
CA SER A 578 5.26 39.47 34.85
C SER A 578 3.86 40.02 35.07
N LEU A 579 3.64 41.32 34.81
CA LEU A 579 2.30 41.94 34.90
C LEU A 579 1.35 41.40 33.85
N ILE A 580 1.82 41.27 32.60
CA ILE A 580 1.01 40.80 31.48
C ILE A 580 0.68 39.31 31.66
N LEU A 581 1.68 38.45 31.86
CA LEU A 581 1.49 37.01 32.00
C LEU A 581 0.69 36.67 33.27
N GLY A 582 0.99 37.33 34.40
CA GLY A 582 0.24 37.18 35.62
C GLY A 582 -1.23 37.59 35.48
N GLY A 583 -1.51 38.69 34.76
CA GLY A 583 -2.88 39.13 34.46
C GLY A 583 -3.63 38.13 33.58
N LEU A 584 -3.00 37.59 32.53
CA LEU A 584 -3.59 36.55 31.66
C LEU A 584 -3.85 35.25 32.43
N LEU A 585 -2.89 34.78 33.21
CA LEU A 585 -3.05 33.58 34.04
C LEU A 585 -4.16 33.76 35.11
N LYS A 586 -4.29 34.93 35.68
CA LYS A 586 -5.35 35.24 36.64
C LYS A 586 -6.73 35.18 35.99
N SER A 587 -6.86 35.65 34.74
CA SER A 587 -8.13 35.59 34.02
C SER A 587 -8.53 34.13 33.64
N SER A 588 -7.55 33.27 33.38
CA SER A 588 -7.80 31.84 33.05
C SER A 588 -8.13 30.95 34.26
N ARG A 589 -7.90 31.44 35.49
CA ARG A 589 -8.09 30.65 36.72
C ARG A 589 -9.54 30.17 36.93
N TYR A 590 -10.50 30.86 36.35
CA TYR A 590 -11.94 30.55 36.44
C TYR A 590 -12.44 29.62 35.33
N ASN A 591 -11.55 29.23 34.40
CA ASN A 591 -11.93 28.29 33.34
C ASN A 591 -11.51 26.86 33.73
N ASP A 592 -12.50 26.04 34.02
CA ASP A 592 -12.28 24.66 34.47
C ASP A 592 -11.73 23.75 33.40
N ASP A 593 -11.90 24.06 32.13
CA ASP A 593 -11.47 23.28 30.99
C ASP A 593 -10.08 23.70 30.46
N THR A 594 -9.38 24.62 31.13
CA THR A 594 -8.05 25.08 30.69
C THR A 594 -6.98 24.69 31.71
N ASN A 595 -5.93 23.99 31.25
CA ASN A 595 -4.74 23.71 32.02
C ASN A 595 -3.52 24.41 31.38
N ILE A 596 -2.66 25.01 32.21
CA ILE A 596 -1.50 25.78 31.73
C ILE A 596 -0.24 25.36 32.47
N LEU A 597 0.80 24.98 31.74
CA LEU A 597 2.16 24.84 32.26
C LEU A 597 3.04 25.87 31.55
N LEU A 598 3.54 26.83 32.31
CA LEU A 598 4.43 27.88 31.80
C LEU A 598 5.85 27.69 32.36
N VAL A 599 6.80 27.45 31.50
CA VAL A 599 8.24 27.50 31.83
C VAL A 599 8.65 28.97 31.86
N THR A 600 9.25 29.44 32.98
CA THR A 600 9.63 30.82 33.13
C THR A 600 10.77 31.02 34.13
N HIS A 601 11.55 32.11 33.92
CA HIS A 601 12.58 32.58 34.86
C HIS A 601 12.03 33.63 35.84
N ILE A 602 10.87 34.20 35.57
CA ILE A 602 10.22 35.26 36.38
C ILE A 602 9.06 34.72 37.22
N GLY A 603 9.08 33.42 37.57
CA GLY A 603 8.00 32.76 38.28
C GLY A 603 7.62 33.43 39.62
N SER A 604 8.60 33.93 40.39
CA SER A 604 8.35 34.69 41.65
C SER A 604 7.52 35.95 41.40
N SER A 605 7.93 36.75 40.39
CA SER A 605 7.24 38.02 40.05
C SER A 605 5.83 37.76 39.51
N ILE A 606 5.63 36.69 38.73
CA ILE A 606 4.30 36.29 38.27
C ILE A 606 3.42 35.88 39.47
N SER A 607 4.00 35.13 40.43
CA SER A 607 3.30 34.71 41.64
C SER A 607 2.83 35.88 42.47
N GLU A 608 3.67 36.92 42.64
CA GLU A 608 3.29 38.15 43.32
C GLU A 608 2.08 38.83 42.66
N VAL A 609 2.08 38.98 41.34
CA VAL A 609 0.97 39.52 40.56
C VAL A 609 -0.31 38.72 40.74
N MET A 610 -0.20 37.39 40.86
CA MET A 610 -1.32 36.48 41.09
C MET A 610 -1.78 36.43 42.54
N GLY A 611 -1.10 37.08 43.48
CA GLY A 611 -1.45 37.11 44.90
C GLY A 611 -0.81 35.99 45.72
N GLY A 612 0.24 35.36 45.23
CA GLY A 612 1.02 34.33 45.95
C GLY A 612 0.46 32.92 45.93
N ASP A 613 -0.72 32.72 45.34
CA ASP A 613 -1.44 31.41 45.34
C ASP A 613 -1.37 30.77 43.94
N ILE A 614 -0.17 30.39 43.54
CA ILE A 614 0.10 29.62 42.29
C ILE A 614 1.18 28.59 42.54
N ARG A 615 1.00 27.41 41.99
CA ARG A 615 1.99 26.35 42.04
C ARG A 615 3.22 26.73 41.22
N ILE A 616 4.41 26.69 41.84
CA ILE A 616 5.71 26.88 41.20
C ILE A 616 6.55 25.64 41.49
N ASP A 617 6.95 24.95 40.43
CA ASP A 617 7.81 23.77 40.52
C ASP A 617 9.21 24.10 40.02
N GLY A 618 10.22 23.46 40.57
CA GLY A 618 11.61 23.76 40.26
C GLY A 618 12.43 22.54 39.86
N ILE A 619 13.17 22.66 38.75
CA ILE A 619 14.20 21.69 38.37
C ILE A 619 15.55 22.28 38.80
N GLU A 620 16.22 21.60 39.73
CA GLU A 620 17.43 22.11 40.40
C GLU A 620 18.67 21.28 40.03
N ALA A 621 19.77 21.96 39.76
CA ALA A 621 21.08 21.31 39.65
C ALA A 621 21.60 20.99 41.05
N GLN A 622 21.94 19.73 41.32
CA GLN A 622 22.41 19.24 42.60
C GLN A 622 23.93 19.50 42.82
N GLY A 623 24.69 19.78 41.75
CA GLY A 623 26.11 20.00 41.80
C GLY A 623 26.82 19.72 40.48
N LEU A 624 28.11 19.44 40.56
CA LEU A 624 28.94 19.01 39.44
C LEU A 624 29.45 17.60 39.73
N ASP A 625 29.54 16.75 38.73
CA ASP A 625 30.13 15.41 38.81
C ASP A 625 31.67 15.49 38.77
N GLU A 626 32.33 14.31 38.79
CA GLU A 626 33.79 14.19 38.70
C GLU A 626 34.36 14.77 37.40
N ASN A 627 33.57 14.84 36.32
CA ASN A 627 33.94 15.40 35.04
C ASN A 627 33.58 16.89 34.93
N MET A 628 33.09 17.49 36.02
CA MET A 628 32.59 18.87 36.04
C MET A 628 31.37 19.10 35.17
N ASP A 629 30.55 18.06 34.95
CA ASP A 629 29.22 18.20 34.31
C ASP A 629 28.13 18.39 35.36
N LEU A 630 27.08 19.15 34.99
CA LEU A 630 25.99 19.45 35.92
C LEU A 630 25.18 18.19 36.23
N ILE A 631 25.11 17.81 37.51
CA ILE A 631 24.18 16.81 38.01
C ILE A 631 22.83 17.50 38.21
N VAL A 632 21.83 17.15 37.41
CA VAL A 632 20.50 17.71 37.48
C VAL A 632 19.48 16.63 37.87
N ASP A 633 18.72 16.87 38.93
CA ASP A 633 17.51 16.08 39.20
C ASP A 633 16.39 16.61 38.29
N ARG A 634 16.08 15.87 37.24
CA ARG A 634 15.10 16.31 36.22
C ARG A 634 13.67 16.16 36.67
N ASN A 635 13.41 15.54 37.84
CA ASN A 635 12.08 15.54 38.44
C ASN A 635 11.81 16.89 39.10
N PRO A 636 10.77 17.63 38.66
CA PRO A 636 10.46 18.91 39.25
C PRO A 636 10.05 18.77 40.72
N LYS A 637 10.68 19.53 41.60
CA LYS A 637 10.29 19.64 43.00
C LYS A 637 9.10 20.56 43.11
N ARG A 638 8.02 20.07 43.69
CA ARG A 638 6.78 20.83 43.84
C ARG A 638 6.95 21.99 44.83
N ASN A 639 6.25 23.12 44.54
CA ASN A 639 6.28 24.33 45.35
C ASN A 639 7.71 24.77 45.75
N HIS A 640 8.63 24.62 44.80
CA HIS A 640 10.03 24.93 44.97
C HIS A 640 10.52 25.83 43.85
N ILE A 641 11.06 26.99 44.22
CA ILE A 641 11.71 27.89 43.25
C ILE A 641 13.15 27.45 43.14
N ALA A 642 13.50 26.88 41.98
CA ALA A 642 14.87 26.44 41.75
C ALA A 642 15.86 27.57 41.79
N ARG A 643 16.99 27.37 42.45
CA ARG A 643 18.10 28.35 42.47
C ARG A 643 18.73 28.42 41.09
N SER A 644 19.09 29.63 40.69
CA SER A 644 19.86 29.84 39.48
C SER A 644 21.24 29.19 39.61
N THR A 645 21.79 28.67 38.52
CA THR A 645 23.05 27.91 38.48
C THR A 645 24.28 28.66 37.95
N PRO A 646 24.34 30.04 37.91
CA PRO A 646 25.48 30.77 37.39
C PRO A 646 26.75 30.38 38.14
N GLU A 647 26.69 30.22 39.48
CA GLU A 647 27.84 29.79 40.30
C GLU A 647 28.42 28.46 39.82
N LEU A 648 27.58 27.43 39.61
CA LEU A 648 28.02 26.10 39.14
C LEU A 648 28.63 26.18 37.73
N ILE A 649 28.05 27.02 36.85
CA ILE A 649 28.60 27.26 35.51
C ILE A 649 29.95 27.93 35.57
N VAL A 650 30.11 28.97 36.38
CA VAL A 650 31.37 29.68 36.56
C VAL A 650 32.43 28.75 37.21
N ARG A 651 32.01 27.89 38.15
CA ARG A 651 32.88 26.88 38.78
C ARG A 651 33.36 25.85 37.74
N ARG A 652 32.48 25.40 36.85
CA ARG A 652 32.82 24.52 35.73
C ARG A 652 33.80 25.18 34.75
N LEU A 653 33.55 26.43 34.38
CA LEU A 653 34.43 27.20 33.50
C LEU A 653 35.80 27.41 34.16
N ALA A 654 35.87 27.76 35.45
CA ALA A 654 37.13 27.93 36.18
C ALA A 654 37.98 26.66 36.19
N SER A 655 37.34 25.48 36.32
CA SER A 655 38.05 24.20 36.36
C SER A 655 38.49 23.71 34.97
N ARG A 656 37.77 24.04 33.92
CA ARG A 656 38.05 23.61 32.52
C ARG A 656 38.98 24.61 31.78
N SER A 657 39.13 25.83 32.27
CA SER A 657 39.96 26.84 31.64
C SER A 657 41.38 26.80 32.14
N GLN A 658 42.36 27.22 31.32
CA GLN A 658 43.78 27.28 31.67
C GLN A 658 44.27 28.73 31.49
N GLY A 659 45.30 29.11 32.28
CA GLY A 659 45.94 30.42 32.17
C GLY A 659 45.08 31.59 32.68
N PRO A 660 45.23 32.80 32.13
CA PRO A 660 44.54 34.02 32.60
C PRO A 660 42.99 33.92 32.63
N THR A 661 42.42 33.07 31.78
CA THR A 661 40.98 32.85 31.74
C THR A 661 40.47 32.11 33.00
N SER A 662 41.25 31.20 33.56
CA SER A 662 40.93 30.51 34.81
C SER A 662 40.93 31.47 36.01
N GLU A 663 41.86 32.43 36.04
CA GLU A 663 41.89 33.46 37.08
C GLU A 663 40.68 34.38 37.06
N ILE A 664 40.17 34.74 35.86
CA ILE A 664 38.95 35.54 35.71
C ILE A 664 37.76 34.78 36.30
N PHE A 665 37.55 33.51 35.92
CA PHE A 665 36.43 32.74 36.43
C PHE A 665 36.57 32.44 37.93
N SER A 666 37.81 32.21 38.43
CA SER A 666 38.07 32.02 39.87
C SER A 666 37.77 33.31 40.67
N ASN A 667 38.04 34.50 40.11
CA ASN A 667 37.69 35.75 40.75
C ASN A 667 36.19 36.02 40.72
N LEU A 668 35.47 35.66 39.63
CA LEU A 668 34.01 35.70 39.58
C LEU A 668 33.35 34.80 40.63
N LEU A 669 33.92 33.63 40.91
CA LEU A 669 33.44 32.71 41.97
C LEU A 669 33.51 33.31 43.39
N LYS A 670 34.42 34.29 43.65
CA LYS A 670 34.49 34.96 44.95
C LYS A 670 33.33 35.94 45.19
N GLY A 671 32.59 36.28 44.11
CA GLY A 671 31.44 37.20 44.16
C GLY A 671 30.09 36.49 44.32
N PHE A 672 30.06 35.15 44.20
CA PHE A 672 28.91 34.31 44.53
C PHE A 672 28.99 33.81 45.96
#